data_9e61d97943b4d5abc8c5fa63286aa088
#
_entry.id   9e61d97943b4d5abc8c5fa63286aa088
#
_cell.length_a   1.000
_cell.length_b   1.000
_cell.length_c   1.000
_cell.angle_alpha   90.00
_cell.angle_beta   90.00
_cell.angle_gamma   90.00
#
_symmetry.space_group_name_H-M   'P 1'
#
loop_
_entity.id
_entity.type
_entity.pdbx_description
1 polymer ?
#
loop_
_entity_poly.entity_id
_entity_poly.type
_entity_poly.pdbx_seq_one_letter_code
_entity_poly.pdbx_strand_id
1 'polypeptide(L)'
;MSDRIRARAPSHVVAATGENTNPAFAAAVIMAIDWPDKTFPRDHFYRGHDVVGWLPDFGLWRAKDAEVLAAERAAATPVSNLRAGSGTTPSNIAWNRQLSARLRAKYSLAEVRARSGDSAALDDFQAIQAATHKELAAGLVRVVTLDELGSQFGDGGYRADERFIVRQGAKVRPCENCRASGKNAASFTAEKITLAPADAAAAAARYLFEAAREDEWDFGASEDDEPDAYRNSPSSTPEYTVFYFVDVDGVLKAGLPRGLNFGLKLAVEQYCRKPALVVAFLRRSLMVPVHHYIDDYQVPEPDFCLGEEAHDGVGPDRFPASGKAMLWASYDLLGFRPLRIDKSIPWSSSCAPFVGTVTDFSGMFTDGVIKISIKEETREKARALVDASLRDNSLHPQLAGKLYGKLRWVFCLGRIAVGALGALKTRQYVSARPPRPGSGGGASTPMWRLTDELVESLQFLSDMLERPLPPAAYRCSRSTCRPTLVWADARWNLKTGRPFGDGSIGFVVKVPRAGGGYDIYYAYASVDDATLEALHALRAQQTFIHPLELLSILAPYFCPELSDVWLNADVIHFGDNEAANAVAIKGIPKARDLSRLTLLLHAKLAASATRTWIERVCSKGSISDDPSRFDFTTLEAMGAVRLSFVFPDLLAALRVTNA
;
A
#
# COMPACT_ATOMS: atom_id res chain seq x y z
N MET A 1 -26.72 -3.07 31.61
CA MET A 1 -26.68 -3.91 30.41
C MET A 1 -25.26 -4.39 30.13
N SER A 2 -24.27 -3.51 30.15
CA SER A 2 -22.85 -3.86 29.96
C SER A 2 -22.35 -4.92 30.93
N ASP A 3 -22.66 -4.82 32.23
CA ASP A 3 -22.24 -5.81 33.23
C ASP A 3 -22.84 -7.20 33.02
N ARG A 4 -24.09 -7.28 32.52
CA ARG A 4 -24.73 -8.56 32.17
C ARG A 4 -24.09 -9.22 30.94
N ILE A 5 -23.60 -8.43 29.98
CA ILE A 5 -22.90 -8.91 28.81
C ILE A 5 -21.52 -9.41 29.22
N ARG A 6 -20.79 -8.63 30.03
CA ARG A 6 -19.48 -8.97 30.54
C ARG A 6 -19.49 -10.27 31.37
N ALA A 7 -20.45 -10.42 32.26
CA ALA A 7 -20.61 -11.62 33.09
C ALA A 7 -20.86 -12.92 32.29
N ARG A 8 -21.30 -12.79 31.05
CA ARG A 8 -21.57 -13.92 30.14
C ARG A 8 -20.52 -14.09 29.04
N ALA A 9 -19.60 -13.15 28.89
CA ALA A 9 -18.54 -13.24 27.89
C ALA A 9 -17.50 -14.30 28.31
N PRO A 10 -16.99 -15.09 27.35
CA PRO A 10 -15.90 -16.03 27.64
C PRO A 10 -14.68 -15.33 28.24
N SER A 11 -13.96 -15.99 29.13
CA SER A 11 -12.81 -15.40 29.86
C SER A 11 -11.71 -14.89 28.93
N HIS A 12 -11.46 -15.55 27.80
CA HIS A 12 -10.47 -15.11 26.80
C HIS A 12 -10.90 -13.83 26.08
N VAL A 13 -12.21 -13.58 25.89
CA VAL A 13 -12.74 -12.34 25.33
C VAL A 13 -12.51 -11.20 26.33
N VAL A 14 -12.85 -11.41 27.61
CA VAL A 14 -12.60 -10.43 28.67
C VAL A 14 -11.10 -10.12 28.82
N ALA A 15 -10.25 -11.13 28.73
CA ALA A 15 -8.80 -10.96 28.76
C ALA A 15 -8.27 -10.07 27.63
N ALA A 16 -8.84 -10.18 26.43
CA ALA A 16 -8.47 -9.35 25.27
C ALA A 16 -9.01 -7.92 25.38
N THR A 17 -10.30 -7.76 25.67
CA THR A 17 -10.97 -6.45 25.66
C THR A 17 -10.73 -5.61 26.90
N GLY A 18 -10.43 -6.25 28.05
CA GLY A 18 -10.27 -5.61 29.35
C GLY A 18 -11.57 -5.54 30.15
N GLU A 19 -11.48 -5.00 31.37
CA GLU A 19 -12.59 -4.94 32.31
C GLU A 19 -13.53 -3.74 32.09
N ASN A 20 -13.04 -2.67 31.49
CA ASN A 20 -13.78 -1.40 31.34
C ASN A 20 -14.61 -1.33 30.06
N THR A 21 -15.07 -2.47 29.53
CA THR A 21 -15.83 -2.51 28.27
C THR A 21 -17.22 -1.89 28.39
N ASN A 22 -17.66 -1.18 27.35
CA ASN A 22 -18.98 -0.55 27.30
C ASN A 22 -19.77 -0.97 26.02
N PRO A 23 -20.14 -2.24 25.89
CA PRO A 23 -20.85 -2.74 24.71
C PRO A 23 -22.22 -2.09 24.48
N ALA A 24 -22.87 -1.61 25.55
CA ALA A 24 -24.13 -0.91 25.44
C ALA A 24 -23.98 0.46 24.78
N PHE A 25 -22.96 1.21 25.15
CA PHE A 25 -22.64 2.49 24.52
C PHE A 25 -22.20 2.30 23.07
N ALA A 26 -21.33 1.33 22.79
CA ALA A 26 -20.93 1.00 21.43
C ALA A 26 -22.13 0.66 20.53
N ALA A 27 -23.11 -0.13 21.05
CA ALA A 27 -24.32 -0.41 20.33
C ALA A 27 -25.19 0.84 20.10
N ALA A 28 -25.30 1.72 21.10
CA ALA A 28 -26.02 2.99 20.98
C ALA A 28 -25.38 3.91 19.93
N VAL A 29 -24.05 4.03 19.92
CA VAL A 29 -23.30 4.78 18.91
C VAL A 29 -23.57 4.23 17.51
N ILE A 30 -23.47 2.91 17.33
CA ILE A 30 -23.73 2.24 16.04
C ILE A 30 -25.13 2.56 15.51
N MET A 31 -26.12 2.58 16.39
CA MET A 31 -27.49 2.93 16.01
C MET A 31 -27.63 4.42 15.70
N ALA A 32 -27.03 5.29 16.52
CA ALA A 32 -27.13 6.74 16.37
C ALA A 32 -26.49 7.28 15.09
N ILE A 33 -25.35 6.70 14.69
CA ILE A 33 -24.65 7.12 13.46
C ILE A 33 -25.02 6.27 12.23
N ASP A 34 -26.01 5.40 12.36
CA ASP A 34 -26.39 4.41 11.33
C ASP A 34 -25.19 3.65 10.75
N TRP A 35 -24.36 3.11 11.63
CA TRP A 35 -23.18 2.35 11.24
C TRP A 35 -23.57 1.00 10.62
N PRO A 36 -23.04 0.60 9.47
CA PRO A 36 -23.48 -0.62 8.78
C PRO A 36 -23.18 -1.91 9.55
N ASP A 37 -22.03 -1.98 10.21
CA ASP A 37 -21.63 -3.17 10.98
C ASP A 37 -22.34 -3.24 12.33
N LYS A 38 -23.57 -3.72 12.32
CA LYS A 38 -24.38 -3.90 13.54
C LYS A 38 -23.88 -5.06 14.43
N THR A 39 -23.00 -5.92 13.90
CA THR A 39 -22.52 -7.12 14.60
C THR A 39 -21.30 -6.85 15.47
N PHE A 40 -20.61 -5.73 15.27
CA PHE A 40 -19.34 -5.40 15.94
C PHE A 40 -19.41 -5.54 17.47
N PRO A 41 -20.41 -5.00 18.21
CA PRO A 41 -20.43 -5.12 19.67
C PRO A 41 -20.52 -6.57 20.16
N ARG A 42 -21.28 -7.41 19.46
CA ARG A 42 -21.36 -8.84 19.77
C ARG A 42 -20.00 -9.53 19.52
N ASP A 43 -19.40 -9.27 18.37
CA ASP A 43 -18.18 -9.95 17.95
C ASP A 43 -16.99 -9.47 18.78
N HIS A 44 -16.91 -8.17 19.11
CA HIS A 44 -15.78 -7.63 19.88
C HIS A 44 -15.90 -7.90 21.40
N PHE A 45 -17.08 -7.71 22.00
CA PHE A 45 -17.21 -7.73 23.47
C PHE A 45 -17.79 -9.03 24.04
N TYR A 46 -18.28 -9.93 23.19
CA TYR A 46 -18.96 -11.14 23.68
C TYR A 46 -18.49 -12.44 23.02
N ARG A 47 -18.45 -12.51 21.69
CA ARG A 47 -18.17 -13.76 20.95
C ARG A 47 -16.69 -13.93 20.62
N GLY A 48 -16.01 -12.86 20.30
CA GLY A 48 -14.74 -12.85 19.59
C GLY A 48 -14.92 -12.78 18.07
N HIS A 49 -13.84 -12.41 17.37
CA HIS A 49 -13.77 -12.28 15.92
C HIS A 49 -13.42 -13.61 15.25
N ASP A 50 -14.04 -13.92 14.12
CA ASP A 50 -13.71 -15.12 13.36
C ASP A 50 -12.34 -15.00 12.69
N VAL A 51 -11.47 -15.98 12.90
CA VAL A 51 -10.07 -15.98 12.40
C VAL A 51 -9.84 -16.94 11.24
N VAL A 52 -10.78 -17.84 10.99
CA VAL A 52 -10.81 -18.77 9.87
C VAL A 52 -12.23 -18.85 9.33
N GLY A 53 -12.39 -19.27 8.08
CA GLY A 53 -13.68 -19.38 7.43
C GLY A 53 -14.02 -18.16 6.60
N TRP A 54 -15.30 -17.96 6.40
CA TRP A 54 -15.86 -16.92 5.55
C TRP A 54 -16.33 -15.73 6.39
N LEU A 55 -15.77 -14.53 6.13
CA LEU A 55 -16.33 -13.30 6.69
C LEU A 55 -17.44 -12.76 5.80
N PRO A 56 -18.56 -12.34 6.39
CA PRO A 56 -19.64 -11.68 5.66
C PRO A 56 -19.22 -10.30 5.16
N ASP A 57 -20.07 -9.70 4.36
CA ASP A 57 -20.06 -8.28 4.06
C ASP A 57 -20.54 -7.51 5.30
N PHE A 58 -19.69 -6.65 5.85
CA PHE A 58 -20.02 -5.78 6.98
C PHE A 58 -20.52 -4.40 6.52
N GLY A 59 -20.41 -4.12 5.22
CA GLY A 59 -20.76 -2.82 4.62
C GLY A 59 -19.75 -1.71 4.97
N LEU A 60 -18.55 -2.08 5.39
CA LEU A 60 -17.50 -1.11 5.79
C LEU A 60 -16.61 -0.70 4.63
N TRP A 61 -16.37 -1.62 3.71
CA TRP A 61 -15.48 -1.42 2.57
C TRP A 61 -16.16 -1.87 1.29
N ARG A 62 -15.47 -1.65 0.17
CA ARG A 62 -16.00 -2.07 -1.13
C ARG A 62 -16.17 -3.59 -1.18
N ALA A 63 -17.37 -4.04 -1.47
CA ALA A 63 -17.63 -5.45 -1.77
C ALA A 63 -16.79 -5.90 -2.98
N LYS A 64 -16.31 -7.14 -2.94
CA LYS A 64 -15.62 -7.77 -4.07
C LYS A 64 -16.62 -8.12 -5.17
N ASP A 65 -16.16 -8.10 -6.41
CA ASP A 65 -16.97 -8.50 -7.56
C ASP A 65 -17.43 -9.96 -7.42
N ALA A 66 -18.65 -10.27 -7.87
CA ALA A 66 -19.27 -11.59 -7.71
C ALA A 66 -18.43 -12.73 -8.31
N GLU A 67 -17.80 -12.50 -9.45
CA GLU A 67 -16.89 -13.46 -10.10
C GLU A 67 -15.65 -13.76 -9.25
N VAL A 68 -15.05 -12.72 -8.65
CA VAL A 68 -13.91 -12.86 -7.74
C VAL A 68 -14.31 -13.65 -6.50
N LEU A 69 -15.48 -13.38 -5.93
CA LEU A 69 -16.02 -14.10 -4.78
C LEU A 69 -16.29 -15.57 -5.12
N ALA A 70 -16.87 -15.86 -6.28
CA ALA A 70 -17.11 -17.22 -6.73
C ALA A 70 -15.82 -18.00 -6.92
N ALA A 71 -14.80 -17.38 -7.55
CA ALA A 71 -13.48 -17.98 -7.73
C ALA A 71 -12.76 -18.24 -6.40
N GLU A 72 -12.79 -17.27 -5.46
CA GLU A 72 -12.23 -17.44 -4.12
C GLU A 72 -12.94 -18.57 -3.34
N ARG A 73 -14.27 -18.67 -3.44
CA ARG A 73 -15.03 -19.76 -2.82
C ARG A 73 -14.67 -21.14 -3.38
N ALA A 74 -14.54 -21.24 -4.70
CA ALA A 74 -14.16 -22.48 -5.36
C ALA A 74 -12.73 -22.93 -4.98
N ALA A 75 -11.82 -21.99 -4.77
CA ALA A 75 -10.43 -22.25 -4.34
C ALA A 75 -10.27 -22.46 -2.83
N ALA A 76 -11.35 -22.23 -2.04
CA ALA A 76 -11.31 -22.24 -0.59
C ALA A 76 -11.10 -23.65 -0.02
N THR A 77 -10.20 -23.77 0.93
CA THR A 77 -10.13 -24.97 1.78
C THR A 77 -11.22 -24.88 2.85
N PRO A 78 -12.18 -25.81 2.91
CA PRO A 78 -13.18 -25.82 3.99
C PRO A 78 -12.50 -25.93 5.36
N VAL A 79 -12.99 -25.23 6.38
CA VAL A 79 -12.44 -25.31 7.75
C VAL A 79 -12.52 -26.74 8.30
N SER A 80 -13.56 -27.49 7.93
CA SER A 80 -13.68 -28.92 8.27
C SER A 80 -12.51 -29.75 7.78
N ASN A 81 -11.90 -29.40 6.62
CA ASN A 81 -10.74 -30.09 6.09
C ASN A 81 -9.46 -29.83 6.90
N LEU A 82 -9.39 -28.70 7.61
CA LEU A 82 -8.30 -28.47 8.57
C LEU A 82 -8.41 -29.43 9.76
N ARG A 83 -9.64 -29.66 10.24
CA ARG A 83 -9.89 -30.51 11.40
C ARG A 83 -9.71 -32.01 11.06
N ALA A 84 -10.36 -32.48 10.02
CA ALA A 84 -10.42 -33.89 9.65
C ALA A 84 -9.26 -34.35 8.74
N GLY A 85 -8.69 -33.42 7.96
CA GLY A 85 -7.78 -33.70 6.85
C GLY A 85 -8.54 -33.98 5.55
N SER A 86 -7.99 -33.59 4.41
CA SER A 86 -8.54 -33.88 3.08
C SER A 86 -7.49 -33.67 2.00
N GLY A 87 -7.31 -34.63 1.10
CA GLY A 87 -6.34 -34.54 0.01
C GLY A 87 -4.92 -34.26 0.52
N THR A 88 -4.34 -33.13 0.12
CA THR A 88 -3.01 -32.68 0.55
C THR A 88 -2.99 -31.93 1.90
N THR A 89 -4.17 -31.66 2.48
CA THR A 89 -4.30 -30.93 3.75
C THR A 89 -4.30 -31.93 4.90
N PRO A 90 -3.26 -31.96 5.78
CA PRO A 90 -3.23 -32.84 6.93
C PRO A 90 -4.29 -32.44 7.95
N SER A 91 -4.85 -33.41 8.68
CA SER A 91 -5.72 -33.16 9.84
C SER A 91 -4.99 -32.35 10.92
N ASN A 92 -5.73 -31.76 11.85
CA ASN A 92 -5.12 -31.05 12.99
C ASN A 92 -4.13 -31.93 13.74
N ILE A 93 -4.48 -33.20 14.04
CA ILE A 93 -3.60 -34.14 14.73
C ILE A 93 -2.31 -34.39 13.92
N ALA A 94 -2.44 -34.71 12.64
CA ALA A 94 -1.30 -34.97 11.78
C ALA A 94 -0.41 -33.71 11.62
N TRP A 95 -1.01 -32.53 11.43
CA TRP A 95 -0.29 -31.27 11.34
C TRP A 95 0.48 -30.95 12.62
N ASN A 96 -0.20 -30.97 13.77
CA ASN A 96 0.42 -30.66 15.06
C ASN A 96 1.57 -31.60 15.40
N ARG A 97 1.43 -32.91 15.09
CA ARG A 97 2.50 -33.89 15.24
C ARG A 97 3.70 -33.59 14.34
N GLN A 98 3.46 -33.30 13.05
CA GLN A 98 4.51 -32.92 12.09
C GLN A 98 5.22 -31.63 12.52
N LEU A 99 4.47 -30.61 12.96
CA LEU A 99 5.01 -29.34 13.43
C LEU A 99 5.89 -29.54 14.67
N SER A 100 5.42 -30.31 15.64
CA SER A 100 6.18 -30.64 16.86
C SER A 100 7.50 -31.34 16.55
N ALA A 101 7.48 -32.35 15.70
CA ALA A 101 8.68 -33.07 15.29
C ALA A 101 9.66 -32.16 14.54
N ARG A 102 9.15 -31.33 13.63
CA ARG A 102 9.95 -30.40 12.87
C ARG A 102 10.63 -29.32 13.75
N LEU A 103 9.92 -28.75 14.71
CA LEU A 103 10.47 -27.74 15.60
C LEU A 103 11.56 -28.31 16.52
N ARG A 104 11.34 -29.48 17.10
CA ARG A 104 12.36 -30.16 17.90
C ARG A 104 13.62 -30.46 17.08
N ALA A 105 13.46 -30.99 15.86
CA ALA A 105 14.59 -31.30 14.99
C ALA A 105 15.35 -30.01 14.58
N LYS A 106 14.63 -28.91 14.26
CA LYS A 106 15.23 -27.61 13.95
C LYS A 106 16.02 -27.06 15.14
N TYR A 107 15.48 -27.14 16.34
CA TYR A 107 16.15 -26.66 17.55
C TYR A 107 17.43 -27.47 17.84
N SER A 108 17.35 -28.79 17.86
CA SER A 108 18.52 -29.66 18.06
C SER A 108 19.61 -29.39 17.01
N LEU A 109 19.23 -29.19 15.75
CA LEU A 109 20.19 -28.85 14.69
C LEU A 109 20.82 -27.45 14.92
N ALA A 110 20.04 -26.49 15.39
CA ALA A 110 20.54 -25.15 15.70
C ALA A 110 21.55 -25.18 16.85
N GLU A 111 21.31 -25.98 17.90
CA GLU A 111 22.27 -26.19 18.99
C GLU A 111 23.59 -26.83 18.52
N VAL A 112 23.50 -27.86 17.65
CA VAL A 112 24.70 -28.49 17.07
C VAL A 112 25.51 -27.50 16.23
N ARG A 113 24.85 -26.69 15.40
CA ARG A 113 25.52 -25.66 14.58
C ARG A 113 26.17 -24.56 15.43
N ALA A 114 25.49 -24.11 16.48
CA ALA A 114 26.04 -23.10 17.39
C ALA A 114 27.33 -23.59 18.06
N ARG A 115 27.43 -24.88 18.42
CA ARG A 115 28.67 -25.49 18.96
C ARG A 115 29.82 -25.53 17.93
N SER A 116 29.50 -25.49 16.63
CA SER A 116 30.48 -25.37 15.54
C SER A 116 30.70 -23.94 15.03
N GLY A 117 30.18 -22.92 15.75
CA GLY A 117 30.41 -21.51 15.45
C GLY A 117 29.35 -20.81 14.60
N ASP A 118 28.30 -21.54 14.14
CA ASP A 118 27.14 -20.96 13.41
C ASP A 118 25.94 -20.84 14.35
N SER A 119 25.81 -19.70 15.03
CA SER A 119 24.74 -19.45 16.00
C SER A 119 23.44 -18.88 15.40
N ALA A 120 23.44 -18.45 14.13
CA ALA A 120 22.32 -17.65 13.55
C ALA A 120 20.94 -18.31 13.74
N ALA A 121 20.85 -19.64 13.60
CA ALA A 121 19.58 -20.33 13.80
C ALA A 121 19.18 -20.41 15.27
N LEU A 122 20.13 -20.55 16.20
CA LEU A 122 19.88 -20.54 17.63
C LEU A 122 19.49 -19.14 18.13
N ASP A 123 20.11 -18.10 17.59
CA ASP A 123 19.77 -16.70 17.88
C ASP A 123 18.31 -16.38 17.52
N ASP A 124 17.78 -16.97 16.44
CA ASP A 124 16.36 -16.84 16.09
C ASP A 124 15.44 -17.52 17.12
N PHE A 125 15.80 -18.70 17.62
CA PHE A 125 15.05 -19.36 18.71
C PHE A 125 15.09 -18.52 20.00
N GLN A 126 16.25 -18.00 20.39
CA GLN A 126 16.39 -17.13 21.54
C GLN A 126 15.56 -15.85 21.40
N ALA A 127 15.53 -15.26 20.21
CA ALA A 127 14.69 -14.09 19.93
C ALA A 127 13.18 -14.40 20.02
N ILE A 128 12.74 -15.61 19.58
CA ILE A 128 11.37 -16.09 19.75
C ILE A 128 11.04 -16.24 21.23
N GLN A 129 11.93 -16.85 22.00
CA GLN A 129 11.78 -17.04 23.45
C GLN A 129 11.63 -15.69 24.17
N ALA A 130 12.58 -14.77 23.95
CA ALA A 130 12.57 -13.43 24.54
C ALA A 130 11.28 -12.67 24.20
N ALA A 131 10.85 -12.70 22.95
CA ALA A 131 9.61 -12.04 22.50
C ALA A 131 8.38 -12.70 23.14
N THR A 132 8.34 -14.03 23.27
CA THR A 132 7.22 -14.74 23.89
C THR A 132 7.14 -14.47 25.37
N HIS A 133 8.27 -14.46 26.09
CA HIS A 133 8.32 -14.11 27.51
C HIS A 133 7.94 -12.64 27.78
N LYS A 134 8.29 -11.74 26.88
CA LYS A 134 7.83 -10.35 26.94
C LYS A 134 6.30 -10.25 26.80
N GLU A 135 5.70 -10.97 25.84
CA GLU A 135 4.24 -11.02 25.68
C GLU A 135 3.57 -11.71 26.91
N LEU A 136 4.19 -12.75 27.49
CA LEU A 136 3.72 -13.39 28.70
C LEU A 136 3.69 -12.43 29.90
N ALA A 137 4.79 -11.69 30.11
CA ALA A 137 4.88 -10.70 31.19
C ALA A 137 3.87 -9.56 31.03
N ALA A 138 3.55 -9.19 29.77
CA ALA A 138 2.51 -8.19 29.46
C ALA A 138 1.07 -8.76 29.48
N GLY A 139 0.88 -10.04 29.80
CA GLY A 139 -0.43 -10.71 29.80
C GLY A 139 -1.07 -10.83 28.41
N LEU A 140 -0.28 -10.74 27.33
CA LEU A 140 -0.75 -10.84 25.94
C LEU A 140 -0.84 -12.29 25.46
N VAL A 141 -0.07 -13.18 26.07
CA VAL A 141 0.01 -14.61 25.75
C VAL A 141 0.05 -15.41 27.06
N ARG A 142 -0.64 -16.53 27.10
CA ARG A 142 -0.48 -17.57 28.13
C ARG A 142 0.36 -18.70 27.54
N VAL A 143 1.39 -19.13 28.24
CA VAL A 143 2.23 -20.26 27.86
C VAL A 143 1.79 -21.51 28.61
N VAL A 144 1.59 -22.60 27.90
CA VAL A 144 1.12 -23.89 28.43
C VAL A 144 1.92 -25.05 27.87
N THR A 145 1.90 -26.18 28.55
CA THR A 145 2.42 -27.45 28.04
C THR A 145 1.50 -28.01 26.94
N LEU A 146 1.99 -28.96 26.15
CA LEU A 146 1.16 -29.61 25.13
C LEU A 146 0.06 -30.48 25.77
N ASP A 147 0.29 -31.06 26.95
CA ASP A 147 -0.70 -31.86 27.68
C ASP A 147 -1.84 -30.98 28.22
N GLU A 148 -1.53 -29.80 28.76
CA GLU A 148 -2.54 -28.81 29.16
C GLU A 148 -3.37 -28.33 27.95
N LEU A 149 -2.71 -28.13 26.81
CA LEU A 149 -3.38 -27.73 25.57
C LEU A 149 -4.32 -28.85 25.07
N GLY A 150 -3.86 -30.10 25.08
CA GLY A 150 -4.65 -31.29 24.75
C GLY A 150 -5.86 -31.45 25.66
N SER A 151 -5.67 -31.22 26.96
CA SER A 151 -6.76 -31.24 27.95
C SER A 151 -7.79 -30.13 27.71
N GLN A 152 -7.37 -28.95 27.25
CA GLN A 152 -8.27 -27.80 27.01
C GLN A 152 -9.09 -27.96 25.73
N PHE A 153 -8.48 -28.42 24.62
CA PHE A 153 -9.12 -28.41 23.29
C PHE A 153 -9.33 -29.83 22.70
N GLY A 154 -8.73 -30.87 23.30
CA GLY A 154 -8.59 -32.17 22.69
C GLY A 154 -7.51 -32.20 21.60
N ASP A 155 -6.90 -33.39 21.36
CA ASP A 155 -5.75 -33.54 20.43
C ASP A 155 -6.03 -33.10 19.00
N GLY A 156 -7.26 -33.23 18.52
CA GLY A 156 -7.70 -32.80 17.19
C GLY A 156 -8.47 -31.47 17.18
N GLY A 157 -8.71 -30.89 18.36
CA GLY A 157 -9.55 -29.72 18.52
C GLY A 157 -8.88 -28.40 18.18
N TYR A 158 -7.55 -28.36 18.03
CA TYR A 158 -6.79 -27.14 17.74
C TYR A 158 -5.78 -27.33 16.62
N ARG A 159 -5.32 -26.20 16.03
CA ARG A 159 -4.29 -26.19 14.99
C ARG A 159 -3.23 -25.15 15.32
N ALA A 160 -2.02 -25.58 15.61
CA ALA A 160 -0.92 -24.70 15.97
C ALA A 160 -0.20 -24.12 14.75
N ASP A 161 0.33 -22.91 14.90
CA ASP A 161 1.24 -22.28 13.96
C ASP A 161 2.69 -22.43 14.42
N GLU A 162 3.63 -22.41 13.47
CA GLU A 162 5.04 -22.20 13.77
C GLU A 162 5.24 -20.70 14.05
N ARG A 163 5.82 -20.35 15.20
CA ARG A 163 6.24 -18.99 15.48
C ARG A 163 7.62 -18.74 14.90
N PHE A 164 7.81 -17.59 14.23
CA PHE A 164 9.07 -17.17 13.65
C PHE A 164 9.30 -15.68 13.86
N ILE A 165 10.54 -15.21 13.64
CA ILE A 165 10.93 -13.83 13.83
C ILE A 165 11.00 -13.09 12.50
N VAL A 166 10.44 -11.89 12.48
CA VAL A 166 10.64 -10.90 11.41
C VAL A 166 11.49 -9.75 11.98
N ARG A 167 12.68 -9.56 11.42
CA ARG A 167 13.57 -8.46 11.80
C ARG A 167 13.30 -7.25 10.92
N GLN A 168 13.01 -6.11 11.52
CA GLN A 168 12.77 -4.83 10.85
C GLN A 168 13.69 -3.76 11.47
N GLY A 169 14.91 -3.64 10.95
CA GLY A 169 15.97 -2.87 11.60
C GLY A 169 16.27 -3.42 13.00
N ALA A 170 16.25 -2.59 14.02
CA ALA A 170 16.42 -2.99 15.41
C ALA A 170 15.19 -3.68 16.03
N LYS A 171 14.02 -3.59 15.38
CA LYS A 171 12.78 -4.20 15.90
C LYS A 171 12.69 -5.67 15.53
N VAL A 172 12.46 -6.52 16.53
CA VAL A 172 12.20 -7.96 16.39
C VAL A 172 10.72 -8.20 16.62
N ARG A 173 10.02 -8.73 15.61
CA ARG A 173 8.58 -9.01 15.68
C ARG A 173 8.32 -10.51 15.56
N PRO A 174 7.72 -11.14 16.57
CA PRO A 174 7.25 -12.51 16.44
C PRO A 174 6.01 -12.56 15.55
N CYS A 175 5.97 -13.53 14.64
CA CYS A 175 4.86 -13.76 13.73
C CYS A 175 4.51 -15.24 13.70
N GLU A 176 3.25 -15.55 13.44
CA GLU A 176 2.75 -16.91 13.31
C GLU A 176 2.58 -17.31 11.84
N ASN A 177 3.09 -18.48 11.44
CA ASN A 177 3.05 -18.95 10.05
C ASN A 177 1.70 -19.59 9.68
N CYS A 178 0.65 -18.78 9.68
CA CYS A 178 -0.71 -19.18 9.35
C CYS A 178 -0.90 -19.64 7.89
N ARG A 179 0.06 -19.32 7.01
CA ARG A 179 0.08 -19.84 5.64
C ARG A 179 0.47 -21.32 5.62
N ALA A 180 1.53 -21.69 6.34
CA ALA A 180 2.00 -23.07 6.39
C ALA A 180 0.98 -24.01 7.07
N SER A 181 0.29 -23.52 8.11
CA SER A 181 -0.77 -24.28 8.77
C SER A 181 -2.06 -24.43 7.93
N GLY A 182 -2.18 -23.72 6.79
CA GLY A 182 -3.35 -23.76 5.92
C GLY A 182 -4.52 -22.87 6.37
N LYS A 183 -4.42 -22.19 7.51
CA LYS A 183 -5.48 -21.31 8.03
C LYS A 183 -5.82 -20.19 7.04
N ASN A 184 -4.80 -19.56 6.42
CA ASN A 184 -5.02 -18.51 5.44
C ASN A 184 -5.68 -19.01 4.13
N ALA A 185 -5.50 -20.30 3.79
CA ALA A 185 -6.21 -20.93 2.67
C ALA A 185 -7.67 -21.26 2.98
N ALA A 186 -8.00 -21.34 4.28
CA ALA A 186 -9.36 -21.53 4.77
C ALA A 186 -10.05 -20.21 5.19
N SER A 187 -9.48 -19.06 4.84
CA SER A 187 -9.93 -17.74 5.29
C SER A 187 -10.29 -16.84 4.13
N PHE A 188 -11.49 -16.30 4.11
CA PHE A 188 -12.06 -15.48 3.02
C PHE A 188 -12.89 -14.33 3.56
N THR A 189 -12.96 -13.25 2.77
CA THR A 189 -13.73 -12.07 3.07
C THR A 189 -14.51 -11.60 1.86
N ALA A 190 -15.71 -11.10 2.08
CA ALA A 190 -16.57 -10.54 1.04
C ALA A 190 -16.13 -9.12 0.61
N GLU A 191 -15.40 -8.42 1.46
CA GLU A 191 -14.99 -7.05 1.23
C GLU A 191 -13.50 -6.93 0.90
N LYS A 192 -13.13 -5.79 0.33
CA LYS A 192 -11.75 -5.37 0.11
C LYS A 192 -11.45 -4.17 0.99
N ILE A 193 -10.69 -4.39 2.05
CA ILE A 193 -10.30 -3.32 2.98
C ILE A 193 -9.66 -2.14 2.24
N THR A 194 -10.08 -0.95 2.61
CA THR A 194 -9.52 0.31 2.15
C THR A 194 -9.13 1.13 3.38
N LEU A 195 -7.87 1.50 3.48
CA LEU A 195 -7.32 2.31 4.56
C LEU A 195 -7.11 3.75 4.09
N ALA A 196 -6.94 4.68 5.02
CA ALA A 196 -6.69 6.07 4.70
C ALA A 196 -5.43 6.20 3.82
N PRO A 197 -5.48 6.95 2.72
CA PRO A 197 -4.31 7.24 1.91
C PRO A 197 -3.36 8.20 2.65
N ALA A 198 -2.10 8.26 2.22
CA ALA A 198 -1.08 9.12 2.83
C ALA A 198 -1.40 10.62 2.77
N ASP A 199 -2.27 11.02 1.85
CA ASP A 199 -2.71 12.41 1.64
C ASP A 199 -4.05 12.76 2.31
N ALA A 200 -4.57 11.88 3.16
CA ALA A 200 -5.85 12.09 3.82
C ALA A 200 -5.89 13.38 4.67
N ALA A 201 -4.81 13.67 5.39
CA ALA A 201 -4.71 14.90 6.19
C ALA A 201 -4.66 16.17 5.31
N ALA A 202 -3.92 16.12 4.19
CA ALA A 202 -3.90 17.23 3.24
C ALA A 202 -5.28 17.46 2.60
N ALA A 203 -6.02 16.40 2.33
CA ALA A 203 -7.39 16.51 1.83
C ALA A 203 -8.34 17.15 2.85
N ALA A 204 -8.21 16.79 4.14
CA ALA A 204 -8.99 17.41 5.22
C ALA A 204 -8.64 18.89 5.39
N ALA A 205 -7.34 19.25 5.43
CA ALA A 205 -6.88 20.63 5.51
C ALA A 205 -7.36 21.46 4.32
N ARG A 206 -7.27 20.91 3.11
CA ARG A 206 -7.78 21.59 1.90
C ARG A 206 -9.27 21.88 1.98
N TYR A 207 -10.05 20.97 2.56
CA TYR A 207 -11.49 21.19 2.73
C TYR A 207 -11.81 22.34 3.68
N LEU A 208 -10.98 22.53 4.71
CA LEU A 208 -11.15 23.58 5.73
C LEU A 208 -10.41 24.88 5.39
N PHE A 209 -9.64 24.90 4.29
CA PHE A 209 -8.72 26.01 3.95
C PHE A 209 -9.40 27.38 3.91
N GLU A 210 -10.55 27.49 3.25
CA GLU A 210 -11.21 28.79 3.10
C GLU A 210 -11.67 29.35 4.45
N ALA A 211 -12.22 28.50 5.32
CA ALA A 211 -12.59 28.90 6.68
C ALA A 211 -11.37 29.27 7.52
N ALA A 212 -10.33 28.43 7.49
CA ALA A 212 -9.11 28.66 8.26
C ALA A 212 -8.37 29.94 7.84
N ARG A 213 -8.40 30.28 6.54
CA ARG A 213 -7.76 31.49 6.00
C ARG A 213 -8.44 32.78 6.47
N GLU A 214 -9.76 32.79 6.60
CA GLU A 214 -10.51 33.97 7.06
C GLU A 214 -10.18 34.33 8.51
N ASP A 215 -9.88 33.32 9.33
CA ASP A 215 -9.62 33.46 10.78
C ASP A 215 -8.12 33.38 11.14
N GLU A 216 -7.22 33.30 10.15
CA GLU A 216 -5.75 33.23 10.30
C GLU A 216 -5.26 32.05 11.16
N TRP A 217 -5.95 30.91 11.12
CA TRP A 217 -5.57 29.72 11.89
C TRP A 217 -4.42 28.96 11.22
N ASP A 218 -3.43 28.56 11.99
CA ASP A 218 -2.46 27.54 11.55
C ASP A 218 -3.13 26.17 11.50
N PHE A 219 -2.62 25.30 10.65
CA PHE A 219 -3.12 23.93 10.50
C PHE A 219 -2.01 22.91 10.64
N GLY A 220 -2.30 21.81 11.31
CA GLY A 220 -1.34 20.73 11.51
C GLY A 220 -2.01 19.41 11.79
N ALA A 221 -1.23 18.42 12.23
CA ALA A 221 -1.77 17.13 12.64
C ALA A 221 -0.94 16.49 13.74
N SER A 222 -1.60 15.66 14.55
CA SER A 222 -1.02 14.78 15.55
C SER A 222 -1.17 13.31 15.14
N GLU A 223 -0.36 12.41 15.75
CA GLU A 223 -0.43 10.96 15.49
C GLU A 223 -0.53 10.18 16.82
N ASP A 224 -1.30 9.10 16.82
CA ASP A 224 -1.41 8.15 17.91
C ASP A 224 -1.33 6.70 17.41
N ASP A 225 -0.76 5.81 18.23
CA ASP A 225 -0.57 4.38 17.96
C ASP A 225 -1.37 3.53 18.96
N GLU A 226 -2.14 2.57 18.46
CA GLU A 226 -2.81 1.62 19.34
C GLU A 226 -1.86 0.49 19.74
N PRO A 227 -1.56 0.33 21.04
CA PRO A 227 -0.65 -0.73 21.49
C PRO A 227 -1.30 -2.10 21.35
N ASP A 228 -0.49 -3.08 20.93
CA ASP A 228 -0.89 -4.49 20.90
C ASP A 228 -2.22 -4.74 20.16
N ALA A 229 -2.50 -3.97 19.14
CA ALA A 229 -3.76 -3.84 18.40
C ALA A 229 -4.48 -5.17 18.14
N TYR A 230 -3.77 -6.16 17.57
CA TYR A 230 -4.34 -7.48 17.32
C TYR A 230 -4.59 -8.29 18.60
N ARG A 231 -3.72 -8.16 19.60
CA ARG A 231 -3.87 -8.85 20.90
C ARG A 231 -5.06 -8.32 21.72
N ASN A 232 -5.52 -7.10 21.41
CA ASN A 232 -6.70 -6.48 22.03
C ASN A 232 -8.01 -6.78 21.28
N SER A 233 -7.96 -7.59 20.23
CA SER A 233 -9.12 -8.05 19.46
C SER A 233 -9.32 -9.56 19.69
N PRO A 234 -10.36 -9.98 20.42
CA PRO A 234 -10.54 -11.37 20.83
C PRO A 234 -10.87 -12.28 19.65
N SER A 235 -10.47 -13.55 19.70
CA SER A 235 -10.86 -14.57 18.73
C SER A 235 -12.10 -15.33 19.19
N SER A 236 -13.03 -15.65 18.27
CA SER A 236 -14.15 -16.56 18.53
C SER A 236 -13.72 -18.03 18.59
N THR A 237 -12.55 -18.32 18.06
CA THR A 237 -11.99 -19.66 17.91
C THR A 237 -10.52 -19.67 18.36
N PRO A 238 -10.26 -19.52 19.68
CA PRO A 238 -8.90 -19.47 20.24
C PRO A 238 -8.06 -20.70 19.91
N GLU A 239 -8.68 -21.86 19.63
CA GLU A 239 -8.02 -23.09 19.17
C GLU A 239 -7.31 -22.92 17.81
N TYR A 240 -7.64 -21.89 17.03
CA TYR A 240 -6.96 -21.53 15.78
C TYR A 240 -5.95 -20.39 15.94
N THR A 241 -5.76 -19.84 17.16
CA THR A 241 -4.72 -18.84 17.43
C THR A 241 -3.47 -19.43 18.09
N VAL A 242 -3.49 -20.70 18.47
CA VAL A 242 -2.38 -21.42 19.10
C VAL A 242 -1.13 -21.37 18.23
N PHE A 243 0.04 -21.16 18.85
CA PHE A 243 1.33 -21.34 18.21
C PHE A 243 2.28 -22.21 19.06
N TYR A 244 3.25 -22.84 18.40
CA TYR A 244 4.30 -23.61 19.05
C TYR A 244 5.63 -22.87 19.01
N PHE A 245 6.40 -23.01 20.08
CA PHE A 245 7.78 -22.55 20.20
C PHE A 245 8.57 -23.46 21.13
N VAL A 246 9.90 -23.46 21.00
CA VAL A 246 10.78 -24.14 21.95
C VAL A 246 11.21 -23.12 22.99
N ASP A 247 10.94 -23.41 24.26
CA ASP A 247 11.23 -22.50 25.38
C ASP A 247 12.69 -22.59 25.81
N VAL A 248 13.09 -21.74 26.77
CA VAL A 248 14.48 -21.62 27.26
C VAL A 248 15.01 -22.93 27.89
N ASP A 249 14.12 -23.79 28.37
CA ASP A 249 14.43 -25.12 28.90
C ASP A 249 14.61 -26.18 27.79
N GLY A 250 14.56 -25.81 26.50
CA GLY A 250 14.60 -26.71 25.35
C GLY A 250 13.29 -27.51 25.14
N VAL A 251 12.27 -27.27 25.96
CA VAL A 251 10.99 -27.97 25.87
C VAL A 251 10.06 -27.27 24.88
N LEU A 252 9.40 -28.04 24.03
CA LEU A 252 8.35 -27.51 23.14
C LEU A 252 7.10 -27.20 23.94
N LYS A 253 6.70 -25.92 23.91
CA LYS A 253 5.51 -25.39 24.58
C LYS A 253 4.55 -24.75 23.56
N ALA A 254 3.35 -24.46 24.01
CA ALA A 254 2.34 -23.74 23.25
C ALA A 254 2.07 -22.35 23.85
N GLY A 255 1.93 -21.36 22.97
CA GLY A 255 1.42 -20.03 23.31
C GLY A 255 -0.05 -19.91 22.91
N LEU A 256 -0.84 -19.36 23.83
CA LEU A 256 -2.26 -19.02 23.66
C LEU A 256 -2.40 -17.50 23.75
N PRO A 257 -2.43 -16.80 22.61
CA PRO A 257 -2.66 -15.34 22.61
C PRO A 257 -4.05 -15.01 23.13
N ARG A 258 -4.17 -13.89 23.81
CA ARG A 258 -5.48 -13.38 24.24
C ARG A 258 -6.34 -12.86 23.08
N GLY A 259 -5.72 -12.50 21.95
CA GLY A 259 -6.38 -11.94 20.78
C GLY A 259 -5.86 -12.55 19.48
N LEU A 260 -5.96 -11.76 18.39
CA LEU A 260 -5.59 -12.18 17.04
C LEU A 260 -4.08 -12.34 16.86
N ASN A 261 -3.67 -13.24 15.96
CA ASN A 261 -2.27 -13.47 15.61
C ASN A 261 -1.81 -12.56 14.47
N PHE A 262 -0.53 -12.15 14.54
CA PHE A 262 0.17 -11.65 13.36
C PHE A 262 0.32 -12.80 12.36
N GLY A 263 -0.03 -12.55 11.08
CA GLY A 263 0.04 -13.57 10.02
C GLY A 263 -1.28 -14.24 9.65
N LEU A 264 -2.35 -14.06 10.43
CA LEU A 264 -3.71 -14.42 10.03
C LEU A 264 -4.21 -13.47 8.94
N LYS A 265 -4.75 -14.03 7.84
CA LYS A 265 -5.30 -13.25 6.72
C LYS A 265 -6.44 -12.32 7.16
N LEU A 266 -7.32 -12.80 8.04
CA LEU A 266 -8.48 -12.08 8.52
C LEU A 266 -8.19 -11.10 9.67
N ALA A 267 -6.99 -11.16 10.30
CA ALA A 267 -6.69 -10.35 11.47
C ALA A 267 -6.76 -8.84 11.20
N VAL A 268 -6.24 -8.40 10.05
CA VAL A 268 -6.25 -6.97 9.66
C VAL A 268 -7.69 -6.47 9.53
N GLU A 269 -8.53 -7.24 8.83
CA GLU A 269 -9.91 -6.85 8.55
C GLU A 269 -10.78 -6.85 9.81
N GLN A 270 -10.67 -7.91 10.60
CA GLN A 270 -11.40 -8.00 11.87
C GLN A 270 -10.97 -6.91 12.87
N TYR A 271 -9.68 -6.62 12.94
CA TYR A 271 -9.17 -5.53 13.76
C TYR A 271 -9.68 -4.17 13.28
N CYS A 272 -9.57 -3.88 11.97
CA CYS A 272 -9.92 -2.57 11.41
C CYS A 272 -11.40 -2.20 11.54
N ARG A 273 -12.28 -3.12 11.89
CA ARG A 273 -13.68 -2.83 12.25
C ARG A 273 -13.78 -1.88 13.45
N LYS A 274 -12.88 -2.02 14.44
CA LYS A 274 -12.81 -1.16 15.63
C LYS A 274 -12.38 0.27 15.28
N PRO A 275 -11.19 0.54 14.70
CA PRO A 275 -10.81 1.88 14.35
C PRO A 275 -11.75 2.53 13.32
N ALA A 276 -12.36 1.76 12.41
CA ALA A 276 -13.35 2.29 11.49
C ALA A 276 -14.60 2.82 12.22
N LEU A 277 -15.07 2.12 13.26
CA LEU A 277 -16.17 2.61 14.12
C LEU A 277 -15.78 3.88 14.88
N VAL A 278 -14.58 3.93 15.49
CA VAL A 278 -14.07 5.11 16.20
C VAL A 278 -14.01 6.32 15.29
N VAL A 279 -13.42 6.15 14.09
CA VAL A 279 -13.34 7.21 13.08
C VAL A 279 -14.73 7.69 12.64
N ALA A 280 -15.65 6.77 12.41
CA ALA A 280 -17.01 7.12 12.02
C ALA A 280 -17.75 7.88 13.14
N PHE A 281 -17.60 7.47 14.39
CA PHE A 281 -18.17 8.17 15.54
C PHE A 281 -17.62 9.59 15.66
N LEU A 282 -16.31 9.75 15.62
CA LEU A 282 -15.66 11.06 15.71
C LEU A 282 -16.08 11.99 14.57
N ARG A 283 -16.10 11.50 13.33
CA ARG A 283 -16.46 12.31 12.16
C ARG A 283 -17.94 12.67 12.11
N ARG A 284 -18.82 11.71 12.38
CA ARG A 284 -20.29 11.91 12.23
C ARG A 284 -20.93 12.59 13.42
N SER A 285 -20.42 12.35 14.64
CA SER A 285 -21.03 12.90 15.85
C SER A 285 -20.29 14.12 16.41
N LEU A 286 -18.97 14.20 16.24
CA LEU A 286 -18.13 15.22 16.85
C LEU A 286 -17.41 16.10 15.83
N MET A 287 -17.60 15.86 14.52
CA MET A 287 -16.99 16.60 13.40
C MET A 287 -15.45 16.65 13.44
N VAL A 288 -14.81 15.67 14.09
CA VAL A 288 -13.34 15.58 14.18
C VAL A 288 -12.80 14.88 12.95
N PRO A 289 -11.91 15.50 12.14
CA PRO A 289 -11.37 14.94 10.92
C PRO A 289 -10.22 13.95 11.21
N VAL A 290 -10.51 12.85 11.87
CA VAL A 290 -9.54 11.80 12.19
C VAL A 290 -9.43 10.77 11.08
N HIS A 291 -8.23 10.23 10.86
CA HIS A 291 -7.93 9.15 9.92
C HIS A 291 -7.26 7.99 10.63
N HIS A 292 -7.37 6.78 10.08
CA HIS A 292 -6.61 5.64 10.59
C HIS A 292 -5.98 4.82 9.47
N TYR A 293 -4.82 4.24 9.76
CA TYR A 293 -4.17 3.24 8.93
C TYR A 293 -3.76 2.06 9.82
N ILE A 294 -4.61 1.02 9.86
CA ILE A 294 -4.51 -0.10 10.79
C ILE A 294 -4.56 0.43 12.23
N ASP A 295 -3.44 0.45 12.94
CA ASP A 295 -3.25 0.86 14.33
C ASP A 295 -2.80 2.31 14.52
N ASP A 296 -2.34 2.97 13.46
CA ASP A 296 -1.94 4.38 13.48
C ASP A 296 -3.14 5.30 13.23
N TYR A 297 -3.33 6.31 14.08
CA TYR A 297 -4.31 7.38 13.88
C TYR A 297 -3.61 8.69 13.57
N GLN A 298 -4.23 9.50 12.72
CA GLN A 298 -3.83 10.87 12.47
C GLN A 298 -5.03 11.80 12.66
N VAL A 299 -4.82 12.87 13.42
CA VAL A 299 -5.83 13.89 13.71
C VAL A 299 -5.35 15.22 13.13
N PRO A 300 -5.79 15.60 11.92
CA PRO A 300 -5.54 16.92 11.36
C PRO A 300 -6.52 17.92 11.95
N GLU A 301 -6.02 19.04 12.48
CA GLU A 301 -6.82 20.05 13.13
C GLU A 301 -6.14 21.44 13.10
N PRO A 302 -6.89 22.54 13.17
CA PRO A 302 -6.34 23.87 13.31
C PRO A 302 -5.78 24.11 14.72
N ASP A 303 -4.87 25.06 14.86
CA ASP A 303 -4.18 25.37 16.11
C ASP A 303 -5.10 25.88 17.23
N PHE A 304 -6.19 26.58 16.90
CA PHE A 304 -7.15 27.05 17.90
C PHE A 304 -7.84 25.89 18.66
N CYS A 305 -7.82 24.68 18.14
CA CYS A 305 -8.27 23.47 18.85
C CYS A 305 -7.30 23.03 19.94
N LEU A 306 -6.07 23.59 19.95
CA LEU A 306 -5.05 23.31 20.94
C LEU A 306 -5.28 24.26 22.13
N GLY A 307 -5.27 23.75 23.37
CA GLY A 307 -5.26 24.63 24.55
C GLY A 307 -4.00 25.48 24.60
N GLU A 308 -4.04 26.65 25.26
CA GLU A 308 -2.91 27.58 25.40
C GLU A 308 -1.59 26.93 25.81
N GLU A 309 -1.67 25.79 26.48
CA GLU A 309 -0.52 25.04 26.99
C GLU A 309 0.12 24.10 25.94
N ALA A 310 -0.50 23.90 24.79
CA ALA A 310 0.05 23.03 23.73
C ALA A 310 1.26 23.67 23.01
N HIS A 311 1.41 24.98 23.09
CA HIS A 311 2.53 25.73 22.51
C HIS A 311 3.83 25.62 23.31
N ASP A 312 3.77 25.26 24.59
CA ASP A 312 4.93 25.30 25.50
C ASP A 312 5.67 23.97 25.68
N GLY A 313 5.40 22.98 24.87
CA GLY A 313 6.10 21.68 24.90
C GLY A 313 5.91 20.90 26.21
N VAL A 314 4.78 21.04 26.84
CA VAL A 314 4.50 20.48 28.15
C VAL A 314 4.23 18.99 28.14
N GLY A 315 4.70 18.34 29.16
CA GLY A 315 4.74 16.90 29.38
C GLY A 315 3.40 16.16 29.34
N PRO A 316 3.43 14.83 29.54
CA PRO A 316 2.38 13.88 29.16
C PRO A 316 1.03 14.02 29.87
N ASP A 317 0.90 14.92 30.83
CA ASP A 317 -0.26 14.96 31.75
C ASP A 317 -1.35 15.98 31.37
N ARG A 318 -1.21 16.71 30.24
CA ARG A 318 -2.17 17.74 29.84
C ARG A 318 -2.83 17.42 28.52
N PHE A 319 -4.12 17.15 28.57
CA PHE A 319 -4.97 16.92 27.41
C PHE A 319 -5.28 18.27 26.74
N PRO A 320 -4.83 18.50 25.51
CA PRO A 320 -5.36 19.61 24.75
C PRO A 320 -6.86 19.38 24.51
N ALA A 321 -7.66 20.45 24.51
CA ALA A 321 -9.07 20.39 24.11
C ALA A 321 -9.16 20.25 22.58
N SER A 322 -8.61 19.16 22.05
CA SER A 322 -8.34 18.91 20.65
C SER A 322 -9.07 17.68 20.16
N GLY A 323 -9.08 17.47 18.85
CA GLY A 323 -9.56 16.25 18.23
C GLY A 323 -8.84 15.01 18.75
N LYS A 324 -7.58 15.15 19.16
CA LYS A 324 -6.80 14.10 19.81
C LYS A 324 -7.37 13.71 21.18
N ALA A 325 -7.75 14.69 22.03
CA ALA A 325 -8.42 14.43 23.29
C ALA A 325 -9.77 13.73 23.06
N MET A 326 -10.50 14.13 22.02
CA MET A 326 -11.74 13.47 21.63
C MET A 326 -11.52 12.02 21.16
N LEU A 327 -10.41 11.74 20.47
CA LEU A 327 -10.02 10.38 20.10
C LEU A 327 -9.78 9.51 21.35
N TRP A 328 -9.04 10.02 22.34
CA TRP A 328 -8.77 9.31 23.59
C TRP A 328 -10.06 9.10 24.40
N ALA A 329 -10.87 10.14 24.56
CA ALA A 329 -12.15 10.04 25.25
C ALA A 329 -13.11 9.03 24.56
N SER A 330 -13.05 8.93 23.22
CA SER A 330 -13.84 7.95 22.49
C SER A 330 -13.44 6.50 22.79
N TYR A 331 -12.15 6.24 23.01
CA TYR A 331 -11.66 4.94 23.45
C TYR A 331 -12.21 4.58 24.84
N ASP A 332 -12.16 5.50 25.77
CA ASP A 332 -12.67 5.30 27.14
C ASP A 332 -14.19 5.10 27.14
N LEU A 333 -14.95 5.94 26.43
CA LEU A 333 -16.41 5.86 26.34
C LEU A 333 -16.88 4.55 25.69
N LEU A 334 -16.20 4.09 24.63
CA LEU A 334 -16.50 2.83 23.97
C LEU A 334 -16.00 1.62 24.77
N GLY A 335 -15.16 1.86 25.79
CA GLY A 335 -14.59 0.82 26.65
C GLY A 335 -13.51 0.01 25.95
N PHE A 336 -12.74 0.63 25.07
CA PHE A 336 -11.55 0.03 24.47
C PHE A 336 -10.33 0.26 25.37
N ARG A 337 -9.28 -0.54 25.19
CA ARG A 337 -8.01 -0.30 25.87
C ARG A 337 -7.43 1.04 25.42
N PRO A 338 -6.85 1.84 26.36
CA PRO A 338 -6.39 3.18 26.03
C PRO A 338 -5.24 3.17 25.02
N LEU A 339 -5.15 4.23 24.25
CA LEU A 339 -4.02 4.52 23.38
C LEU A 339 -2.75 4.81 24.20
N ARG A 340 -1.58 4.66 23.60
CA ARG A 340 -0.30 4.85 24.29
C ARG A 340 0.14 6.31 24.23
N ILE A 341 0.08 6.98 25.36
CA ILE A 341 0.54 8.36 25.51
C ILE A 341 2.06 8.50 25.23
N ASP A 342 2.86 7.51 25.67
CA ASP A 342 4.32 7.50 25.49
C ASP A 342 4.79 7.34 24.03
N LYS A 343 3.90 7.01 23.10
CA LYS A 343 4.16 6.94 21.67
C LYS A 343 3.41 7.98 20.86
N SER A 344 2.61 8.77 21.52
CA SER A 344 1.85 9.84 20.91
C SER A 344 2.77 10.90 20.31
N ILE A 345 2.53 11.30 19.07
CA ILE A 345 3.24 12.38 18.42
C ILE A 345 2.40 13.65 18.57
N PRO A 346 2.97 14.72 19.12
CA PRO A 346 2.24 15.98 19.30
C PRO A 346 1.86 16.60 17.97
N TRP A 347 0.92 17.53 18.03
CA TRP A 347 0.53 18.33 16.87
C TRP A 347 1.71 19.11 16.30
N SER A 348 1.78 19.17 14.97
CA SER A 348 2.79 19.93 14.23
C SER A 348 2.25 20.41 12.91
N SER A 349 2.52 21.68 12.56
CA SER A 349 2.22 22.23 11.23
C SER A 349 3.28 21.87 10.19
N SER A 350 4.55 21.78 10.57
CA SER A 350 5.67 21.59 9.64
C SER A 350 6.12 20.14 9.51
N CYS A 351 5.82 19.30 10.49
CA CYS A 351 6.31 17.92 10.53
C CYS A 351 5.27 16.98 11.15
N ALA A 352 4.17 16.73 10.44
CA ALA A 352 3.14 15.78 10.85
C ALA A 352 3.39 14.40 10.20
N PRO A 353 3.96 13.42 10.92
CA PRO A 353 4.24 12.10 10.36
C PRO A 353 2.95 11.27 10.25
N PHE A 354 2.87 10.41 9.23
CA PHE A 354 1.84 9.38 9.12
C PHE A 354 2.30 8.25 8.21
N VAL A 355 2.28 7.02 8.71
CA VAL A 355 2.56 5.80 7.92
C VAL A 355 3.80 5.91 7.01
N GLY A 356 4.88 6.51 7.50
CA GLY A 356 6.14 6.63 6.73
C GLY A 356 6.21 7.84 5.80
N THR A 357 5.21 8.73 5.82
CA THR A 357 5.25 10.06 5.18
C THR A 357 5.34 11.16 6.24
N VAL A 358 5.61 12.37 5.81
CA VAL A 358 5.57 13.60 6.60
C VAL A 358 4.77 14.63 5.83
N THR A 359 3.73 15.16 6.45
CA THR A 359 2.94 16.27 5.91
C THR A 359 3.40 17.58 6.51
N ASP A 360 3.66 18.56 5.66
CA ASP A 360 4.05 19.92 6.01
C ASP A 360 2.93 20.87 5.55
N PHE A 361 2.24 21.45 6.52
CA PHE A 361 1.13 22.41 6.33
C PHE A 361 1.61 23.85 6.37
N SER A 362 2.87 24.14 6.74
CA SER A 362 3.37 25.51 6.98
C SER A 362 3.23 26.44 5.77
N GLY A 363 3.25 25.89 4.55
CA GLY A 363 3.00 26.63 3.31
C GLY A 363 1.52 26.81 2.95
N MET A 364 0.60 26.33 3.79
CA MET A 364 -0.83 26.32 3.46
C MET A 364 -1.39 27.72 3.21
N PHE A 365 -1.03 28.70 4.05
CA PHE A 365 -1.54 30.07 3.97
C PHE A 365 -0.57 31.02 3.27
N THR A 366 0.73 30.74 3.25
CA THR A 366 1.72 31.58 2.54
C THR A 366 1.78 31.28 1.05
N ASP A 367 1.93 30.01 0.71
CA ASP A 367 2.11 29.54 -0.66
C ASP A 367 0.83 28.91 -1.26
N GLY A 368 -0.19 28.70 -0.43
CA GLY A 368 -1.40 27.97 -0.78
C GLY A 368 -1.14 26.49 -1.06
N VAL A 369 -0.09 25.91 -0.46
CA VAL A 369 0.37 24.57 -0.77
C VAL A 369 0.68 23.79 0.50
N ILE A 370 0.16 22.55 0.58
CA ILE A 370 0.55 21.53 1.57
C ILE A 370 1.54 20.58 0.88
N LYS A 371 2.64 20.26 1.53
CA LYS A 371 3.67 19.36 1.00
C LYS A 371 3.64 18.03 1.75
N ILE A 372 3.72 16.92 1.02
CA ILE A 372 3.86 15.57 1.61
C ILE A 372 5.16 14.96 1.10
N SER A 373 6.01 14.56 2.01
CA SER A 373 7.31 13.92 1.74
C SER A 373 7.34 12.50 2.28
N ILE A 374 8.18 11.65 1.70
CA ILE A 374 8.51 10.34 2.28
C ILE A 374 9.57 10.56 3.36
N LYS A 375 9.44 9.86 4.50
CA LYS A 375 10.48 9.86 5.54
C LYS A 375 11.82 9.45 4.94
N GLU A 376 12.88 10.24 5.19
CA GLU A 376 14.20 10.03 4.63
C GLU A 376 14.75 8.61 4.92
N GLU A 377 14.57 8.14 6.14
CA GLU A 377 14.94 6.78 6.53
C GLU A 377 14.30 5.69 5.65
N THR A 378 13.07 5.93 5.16
CA THR A 378 12.36 4.99 4.27
C THR A 378 12.99 4.96 2.89
N ARG A 379 13.39 6.14 2.36
CA ARG A 379 14.09 6.30 1.10
C ARG A 379 15.46 5.61 1.14
N GLU A 380 16.26 5.91 2.16
CA GLU A 380 17.61 5.32 2.35
C GLU A 380 17.57 3.79 2.48
N LYS A 381 16.64 3.26 3.26
CA LYS A 381 16.43 1.81 3.37
C LYS A 381 16.03 1.16 2.03
N ALA A 382 15.25 1.85 1.22
CA ALA A 382 14.89 1.36 -0.10
C ALA A 382 16.11 1.36 -1.03
N ARG A 383 16.88 2.46 -1.06
CA ARG A 383 18.13 2.60 -1.83
C ARG A 383 19.13 1.51 -1.47
N ALA A 384 19.43 1.34 -0.19
CA ALA A 384 20.39 0.33 0.26
C ALA A 384 20.03 -1.10 -0.23
N LEU A 385 18.75 -1.45 -0.29
CA LEU A 385 18.30 -2.75 -0.82
C LEU A 385 18.45 -2.85 -2.34
N VAL A 386 18.21 -1.75 -3.07
CA VAL A 386 18.40 -1.69 -4.53
C VAL A 386 19.88 -1.85 -4.85
N ASP A 387 20.74 -1.05 -4.22
CA ASP A 387 22.20 -1.05 -4.44
C ASP A 387 22.83 -2.40 -4.07
N ALA A 388 22.39 -3.02 -2.98
CA ALA A 388 22.83 -4.37 -2.63
C ALA A 388 22.46 -5.39 -3.71
N SER A 389 21.23 -5.33 -4.24
CA SER A 389 20.79 -6.25 -5.31
C SER A 389 21.59 -6.08 -6.59
N LEU A 390 21.94 -4.84 -6.96
CA LEU A 390 22.80 -4.54 -8.12
C LEU A 390 24.21 -5.05 -7.91
N ARG A 391 24.83 -4.73 -6.78
CA ARG A 391 26.20 -5.15 -6.41
C ARG A 391 26.36 -6.66 -6.40
N ASP A 392 25.39 -7.36 -5.80
CA ASP A 392 25.41 -8.82 -5.67
C ASP A 392 24.95 -9.52 -6.96
N ASN A 393 24.53 -8.76 -7.98
CA ASN A 393 23.92 -9.25 -9.23
C ASN A 393 22.86 -10.34 -8.97
N SER A 394 22.08 -10.17 -7.92
CA SER A 394 21.15 -11.19 -7.44
C SER A 394 19.94 -10.57 -6.74
N LEU A 395 18.74 -11.06 -7.03
CA LEU A 395 17.51 -10.65 -6.36
C LEU A 395 16.59 -11.84 -6.12
N HIS A 396 16.51 -12.28 -4.88
CA HIS A 396 15.60 -13.35 -4.47
C HIS A 396 14.12 -12.91 -4.60
N PRO A 397 13.19 -13.77 -5.07
CA PRO A 397 11.78 -13.41 -5.25
C PRO A 397 11.09 -12.82 -4.02
N GLN A 398 11.38 -13.31 -2.82
CA GLN A 398 10.84 -12.73 -1.59
C GLN A 398 11.36 -11.31 -1.32
N LEU A 399 12.64 -11.05 -1.63
CA LEU A 399 13.22 -9.72 -1.53
C LEU A 399 12.65 -8.78 -2.58
N ALA A 400 12.44 -9.28 -3.80
CA ALA A 400 11.75 -8.53 -4.86
C ALA A 400 10.34 -8.09 -4.43
N GLY A 401 9.58 -8.98 -3.78
CA GLY A 401 8.26 -8.65 -3.22
C GLY A 401 8.32 -7.58 -2.12
N LYS A 402 9.29 -7.68 -1.21
CA LYS A 402 9.50 -6.66 -0.16
C LYS A 402 9.91 -5.31 -0.74
N LEU A 403 10.84 -5.33 -1.70
CA LEU A 403 11.32 -4.13 -2.37
C LEU A 403 10.21 -3.47 -3.19
N TYR A 404 9.43 -4.25 -3.94
CA TYR A 404 8.27 -3.76 -4.67
C TYR A 404 7.27 -3.05 -3.75
N GLY A 405 6.90 -3.67 -2.62
CA GLY A 405 5.98 -3.06 -1.66
C GLY A 405 6.51 -1.75 -1.09
N LYS A 406 7.80 -1.72 -0.69
CA LYS A 406 8.45 -0.51 -0.14
C LYS A 406 8.54 0.60 -1.19
N LEU A 407 9.01 0.30 -2.41
CA LEU A 407 9.14 1.29 -3.48
C LEU A 407 7.80 1.81 -3.98
N ARG A 408 6.79 0.93 -4.05
CA ARG A 408 5.43 1.37 -4.36
C ARG A 408 4.93 2.41 -3.35
N TRP A 409 5.29 2.27 -2.08
CA TRP A 409 4.99 3.27 -1.06
C TRP A 409 5.82 4.54 -1.24
N VAL A 410 7.13 4.43 -1.40
CA VAL A 410 8.04 5.57 -1.63
C VAL A 410 7.58 6.43 -2.81
N PHE A 411 7.08 5.82 -3.87
CA PHE A 411 6.63 6.52 -5.08
C PHE A 411 5.11 6.75 -5.16
N CYS A 412 4.34 6.47 -4.09
CA CYS A 412 2.88 6.60 -4.12
C CYS A 412 2.39 8.03 -4.29
N LEU A 413 3.13 9.01 -3.75
CA LEU A 413 2.72 10.41 -3.73
C LEU A 413 2.91 11.11 -5.10
N GLY A 414 3.96 10.77 -5.84
CA GLY A 414 4.31 11.44 -7.09
C GLY A 414 4.13 10.59 -8.35
N ARG A 415 3.72 9.33 -8.22
CA ARG A 415 3.70 8.33 -9.30
C ARG A 415 5.02 8.20 -10.08
N ILE A 416 6.10 8.76 -9.54
CA ILE A 416 7.44 8.71 -10.10
C ILE A 416 7.93 7.26 -10.06
N ALA A 417 8.67 6.84 -11.09
CA ALA A 417 9.36 5.55 -11.13
C ALA A 417 8.47 4.29 -11.00
N VAL A 418 7.14 4.42 -11.03
CA VAL A 418 6.23 3.28 -10.93
C VAL A 418 6.43 2.30 -12.11
N GLY A 419 6.81 2.81 -13.30
CA GLY A 419 7.16 1.99 -14.47
C GLY A 419 8.29 1.00 -14.20
N ALA A 420 9.31 1.40 -13.44
CA ALA A 420 10.43 0.53 -13.07
C ALA A 420 10.04 -0.59 -12.08
N LEU A 421 8.87 -0.52 -11.45
CA LEU A 421 8.42 -1.56 -10.52
C LEU A 421 7.88 -2.82 -11.22
N GLY A 422 7.65 -2.78 -12.54
CA GLY A 422 7.12 -3.90 -13.31
C GLY A 422 8.00 -5.14 -13.25
N ALA A 423 9.32 -4.97 -13.45
CA ALA A 423 10.29 -6.04 -13.37
C ALA A 423 10.36 -6.68 -11.97
N LEU A 424 10.31 -5.86 -10.91
CA LEU A 424 10.25 -6.34 -9.52
C LEU A 424 8.98 -7.15 -9.25
N LYS A 425 7.83 -6.68 -9.78
CA LYS A 425 6.56 -7.39 -9.66
C LYS A 425 6.61 -8.76 -10.33
N THR A 426 7.20 -8.84 -11.52
CA THR A 426 7.39 -10.10 -12.23
C THR A 426 8.31 -11.04 -11.45
N ARG A 427 9.43 -10.53 -10.94
CA ARG A 427 10.42 -11.31 -10.18
C ARG A 427 9.85 -11.96 -8.92
N GLN A 428 8.93 -11.32 -8.21
CA GLN A 428 8.35 -11.88 -6.98
C GLN A 428 7.56 -13.17 -7.19
N TYR A 429 7.07 -13.43 -8.43
CA TYR A 429 6.29 -14.64 -8.76
C TYR A 429 7.13 -15.76 -9.39
N VAL A 430 8.42 -15.55 -9.62
CA VAL A 430 9.30 -16.61 -10.10
C VAL A 430 9.38 -17.72 -9.05
N SER A 431 9.13 -18.98 -9.48
CA SER A 431 9.13 -20.12 -8.57
C SER A 431 10.48 -20.30 -7.87
N ALA A 432 10.44 -20.41 -6.55
CA ALA A 432 11.61 -20.68 -5.72
C ALA A 432 12.12 -22.14 -5.81
N ARG A 433 11.57 -22.97 -6.72
CA ARG A 433 12.07 -24.34 -6.92
C ARG A 433 13.35 -24.29 -7.76
N PRO A 434 14.45 -24.87 -7.27
CA PRO A 434 15.63 -25.05 -8.10
C PRO A 434 15.26 -25.87 -9.35
N PRO A 435 15.92 -25.63 -10.50
CA PRO A 435 15.77 -26.50 -11.67
C PRO A 435 16.09 -27.94 -11.25
N ARG A 436 15.33 -28.90 -11.76
CA ARG A 436 15.57 -30.33 -11.47
C ARG A 436 17.00 -30.67 -11.85
N PRO A 437 17.75 -31.39 -11.01
CA PRO A 437 19.06 -31.91 -11.39
C PRO A 437 18.90 -32.78 -12.63
N GLY A 438 19.55 -32.39 -13.74
CA GLY A 438 19.50 -33.15 -15.00
C GLY A 438 19.04 -32.39 -16.24
N SER A 439 18.51 -31.16 -16.14
CA SER A 439 18.33 -30.29 -17.30
C SER A 439 19.69 -29.67 -17.65
N GLY A 440 20.37 -30.21 -18.68
CA GLY A 440 21.72 -29.85 -19.08
C GLY A 440 21.90 -28.35 -19.34
N GLY A 441 22.53 -27.66 -18.41
CA GLY A 441 22.99 -26.31 -18.50
C GLY A 441 24.30 -26.22 -17.73
N GLY A 442 25.40 -26.01 -18.47
CA GLY A 442 26.75 -25.89 -17.90
C GLY A 442 26.85 -24.73 -16.92
N ALA A 443 27.85 -24.86 -16.02
CA ALA A 443 28.33 -23.93 -15.01
C ALA A 443 27.24 -23.21 -14.20
N SER A 444 27.21 -23.42 -12.89
CA SER A 444 26.24 -22.92 -11.92
C SER A 444 25.99 -21.41 -12.02
N THR A 445 25.02 -21.02 -12.86
CA THR A 445 24.49 -19.65 -12.83
C THR A 445 23.85 -19.43 -11.46
N PRO A 446 24.17 -18.36 -10.72
CA PRO A 446 23.51 -18.09 -9.44
C PRO A 446 21.99 -18.09 -9.62
N MET A 447 21.29 -18.84 -8.76
CA MET A 447 19.86 -19.15 -8.88
C MET A 447 18.94 -17.93 -9.01
N TRP A 448 19.41 -16.73 -8.66
CA TRP A 448 18.64 -15.49 -8.63
C TRP A 448 19.34 -14.33 -9.35
N ARG A 449 20.18 -14.63 -10.35
CA ARG A 449 20.84 -13.61 -11.17
C ARG A 449 19.82 -12.60 -11.73
N LEU A 450 20.21 -11.36 -11.80
CA LEU A 450 19.42 -10.30 -12.41
C LEU A 450 19.30 -10.54 -13.93
N THR A 451 18.12 -10.26 -14.47
CA THR A 451 17.93 -10.11 -15.92
C THR A 451 18.28 -8.68 -16.32
N ASP A 452 18.54 -8.44 -17.60
CA ASP A 452 18.85 -7.09 -18.11
C ASP A 452 17.74 -6.10 -17.74
N GLU A 453 16.47 -6.52 -17.85
CA GLU A 453 15.31 -5.71 -17.44
C GLU A 453 15.33 -5.35 -15.95
N LEU A 454 15.75 -6.29 -15.09
CA LEU A 454 15.90 -6.00 -13.66
C LEU A 454 17.07 -5.07 -13.39
N VAL A 455 18.19 -5.22 -14.10
CA VAL A 455 19.35 -4.33 -13.99
C VAL A 455 18.96 -2.91 -14.36
N GLU A 456 18.33 -2.71 -15.54
CA GLU A 456 17.83 -1.41 -16.00
C GLU A 456 16.87 -0.77 -14.97
N SER A 457 15.90 -1.57 -14.50
CA SER A 457 14.92 -1.08 -13.52
C SER A 457 15.55 -0.71 -12.18
N LEU A 458 16.47 -1.54 -11.67
CA LEU A 458 17.16 -1.29 -10.39
C LEU A 458 18.12 -0.12 -10.49
N GLN A 459 18.84 0.03 -11.61
CA GLN A 459 19.73 1.18 -11.83
C GLN A 459 18.94 2.47 -11.82
N PHE A 460 17.84 2.53 -12.60
CA PHE A 460 16.96 3.68 -12.60
C PHE A 460 16.42 4.01 -11.20
N LEU A 461 16.01 2.99 -10.43
CA LEU A 461 15.53 3.17 -9.07
C LEU A 461 16.63 3.66 -8.12
N SER A 462 17.87 3.18 -8.28
CA SER A 462 19.03 3.67 -7.53
C SER A 462 19.28 5.15 -7.78
N ASP A 463 19.31 5.56 -9.06
CA ASP A 463 19.52 6.95 -9.47
C ASP A 463 18.40 7.87 -8.94
N MET A 464 17.15 7.43 -9.03
CA MET A 464 16.00 8.18 -8.48
C MET A 464 16.05 8.31 -6.96
N LEU A 465 16.58 7.31 -6.26
CA LEU A 465 16.69 7.32 -4.80
C LEU A 465 17.96 8.00 -4.29
N GLU A 466 18.89 8.39 -5.17
CA GLU A 466 20.14 9.04 -4.79
C GLU A 466 19.91 10.39 -4.09
N ARG A 467 18.93 11.15 -4.55
CA ARG A 467 18.55 12.45 -4.00
C ARG A 467 17.22 12.36 -3.25
N PRO A 468 16.94 13.28 -2.31
CA PRO A 468 15.61 13.42 -1.74
C PRO A 468 14.57 13.57 -2.85
N LEU A 469 13.49 12.79 -2.74
CA LEU A 469 12.38 12.91 -3.69
C LEU A 469 11.66 14.24 -3.47
N PRO A 470 11.23 14.92 -4.54
CA PRO A 470 10.45 16.12 -4.39
C PRO A 470 9.16 15.82 -3.63
N PRO A 471 8.73 16.70 -2.70
CA PRO A 471 7.47 16.54 -2.01
C PRO A 471 6.30 16.60 -3.00
N ALA A 472 5.27 15.83 -2.75
CA ALA A 472 4.00 16.01 -3.44
C ALA A 472 3.33 17.29 -2.94
N ALA A 473 2.98 18.19 -3.86
CA ALA A 473 2.36 19.48 -3.56
C ALA A 473 0.84 19.40 -3.76
N TYR A 474 0.09 19.76 -2.71
CA TYR A 474 -1.36 19.84 -2.72
C TYR A 474 -1.78 21.31 -2.62
N ARG A 475 -2.39 21.85 -3.66
CA ARG A 475 -2.94 23.21 -3.63
C ARG A 475 -4.19 23.26 -2.76
N CYS A 476 -4.22 24.21 -1.84
CA CYS A 476 -5.32 24.39 -0.89
C CYS A 476 -6.50 25.12 -1.52
N SER A 477 -6.25 26.24 -2.20
CA SER A 477 -7.31 26.97 -2.87
C SER A 477 -7.86 26.18 -4.07
N ARG A 478 -9.15 26.25 -4.30
CA ARG A 478 -9.71 25.88 -5.60
C ARG A 478 -9.07 26.83 -6.61
N SER A 479 -8.16 26.30 -7.40
CA SER A 479 -7.52 27.10 -8.44
C SER A 479 -8.60 27.73 -9.32
N THR A 480 -8.63 29.04 -9.37
CA THR A 480 -9.35 29.78 -10.40
C THR A 480 -8.66 29.65 -11.76
N CYS A 481 -7.42 29.10 -11.76
CA CYS A 481 -6.67 28.81 -12.96
C CYS A 481 -7.32 27.62 -13.67
N ARG A 482 -7.75 27.85 -14.90
CA ARG A 482 -8.22 26.80 -15.79
C ARG A 482 -7.08 25.82 -16.05
N PRO A 483 -7.32 24.50 -16.11
CA PRO A 483 -6.28 23.54 -16.43
C PRO A 483 -5.82 23.70 -17.88
N THR A 484 -4.59 23.32 -18.15
CA THR A 484 -4.12 23.07 -19.50
C THR A 484 -4.80 21.82 -20.01
N LEU A 485 -5.35 21.86 -21.23
CA LEU A 485 -6.06 20.76 -21.84
C LEU A 485 -5.20 20.16 -22.96
N VAL A 486 -5.03 18.85 -22.95
CA VAL A 486 -4.21 18.12 -23.91
C VAL A 486 -5.03 17.02 -24.55
N TRP A 487 -4.98 16.92 -25.89
CA TRP A 487 -5.48 15.79 -26.66
C TRP A 487 -4.30 15.18 -27.38
N ALA A 488 -4.21 13.86 -27.40
CA ALA A 488 -3.19 13.14 -28.13
C ALA A 488 -3.79 11.91 -28.79
N ASP A 489 -3.31 11.60 -29.97
CA ASP A 489 -3.75 10.49 -30.80
C ASP A 489 -2.61 9.92 -31.60
N ALA A 490 -2.68 8.62 -31.94
CA ALA A 490 -1.74 7.95 -32.80
C ALA A 490 -2.45 7.19 -33.91
N ARG A 491 -1.84 7.19 -35.09
CA ARG A 491 -2.28 6.41 -36.22
C ARG A 491 -1.26 5.32 -36.55
N TRP A 492 -1.76 4.14 -36.84
CA TRP A 492 -0.95 3.02 -37.32
C TRP A 492 -1.58 2.34 -38.52
N ASN A 493 -0.79 2.15 -39.62
CA ASN A 493 -1.26 1.50 -40.84
C ASN A 493 -0.23 0.49 -41.34
N LEU A 494 -0.62 -0.78 -41.41
CA LEU A 494 0.23 -1.89 -41.89
C LEU A 494 0.21 -2.07 -43.40
N LYS A 495 -0.70 -1.42 -44.13
CA LYS A 495 -0.97 -1.69 -45.56
C LYS A 495 -0.04 -0.92 -46.53
N THR A 496 1.04 -0.32 -46.05
CA THR A 496 1.85 0.63 -46.82
C THR A 496 3.06 0.01 -47.52
N GLY A 497 3.31 -1.28 -47.36
CA GLY A 497 4.49 -1.96 -47.93
C GLY A 497 5.82 -1.67 -47.23
N ARG A 498 5.85 -0.85 -46.21
CA ARG A 498 7.03 -0.64 -45.34
C ARG A 498 7.24 -1.80 -44.38
N PRO A 499 8.51 -2.14 -44.02
CA PRO A 499 8.81 -3.27 -43.12
C PRO A 499 8.10 -3.24 -41.79
N PHE A 500 7.86 -2.03 -41.23
CA PHE A 500 7.26 -1.81 -39.93
C PHE A 500 5.85 -1.18 -40.01
N GLY A 501 5.33 -0.82 -41.19
CA GLY A 501 4.12 -0.04 -41.39
C GLY A 501 4.36 1.48 -41.29
N ASP A 502 3.31 2.27 -41.48
CA ASP A 502 3.31 3.74 -41.29
C ASP A 502 2.65 4.12 -40.00
N GLY A 503 3.37 4.85 -39.16
CA GLY A 503 2.88 5.44 -37.92
C GLY A 503 2.97 6.97 -37.93
N SER A 504 2.03 7.62 -37.28
CA SER A 504 2.07 9.05 -37.01
C SER A 504 1.46 9.32 -35.63
N ILE A 505 1.91 10.41 -35.01
CA ILE A 505 1.31 10.92 -33.79
C ILE A 505 0.89 12.38 -34.02
N GLY A 506 -0.16 12.80 -33.31
CA GLY A 506 -0.61 14.18 -33.27
C GLY A 506 -1.06 14.56 -31.86
N PHE A 507 -0.82 15.80 -31.49
CA PHE A 507 -1.35 16.32 -30.24
C PHE A 507 -1.81 17.77 -30.37
N VAL A 508 -2.76 18.15 -29.51
CA VAL A 508 -3.28 19.53 -29.39
C VAL A 508 -3.21 19.94 -27.94
N VAL A 509 -2.70 21.13 -27.67
CA VAL A 509 -2.58 21.70 -26.32
C VAL A 509 -3.31 23.03 -26.26
N LYS A 510 -4.24 23.16 -25.31
CA LYS A 510 -4.93 24.41 -25.00
C LYS A 510 -4.39 24.96 -23.69
N VAL A 511 -3.66 26.07 -23.77
CA VAL A 511 -3.04 26.74 -22.61
C VAL A 511 -3.94 27.90 -22.16
N PRO A 512 -4.36 27.95 -20.87
CA PRO A 512 -5.27 29.00 -20.41
C PRO A 512 -4.59 30.38 -20.41
N ARG A 513 -5.32 31.41 -20.86
CA ARG A 513 -4.89 32.81 -20.81
C ARG A 513 -5.31 33.48 -19.50
N ALA A 514 -4.51 34.39 -19.00
CA ALA A 514 -4.83 35.18 -17.82
C ALA A 514 -6.15 36.00 -17.97
N GLY A 515 -6.45 36.49 -19.18
CA GLY A 515 -7.67 37.22 -19.50
C GLY A 515 -8.88 36.37 -19.90
N GLY A 516 -8.80 35.07 -19.77
CA GLY A 516 -9.82 34.11 -20.20
C GLY A 516 -9.58 33.55 -21.61
N GLY A 517 -10.19 32.40 -21.90
CA GLY A 517 -9.94 31.67 -23.15
C GLY A 517 -8.67 30.82 -23.10
N TYR A 518 -8.22 30.37 -24.27
CA TYR A 518 -7.06 29.48 -24.43
C TYR A 518 -6.24 29.88 -25.65
N ASP A 519 -4.92 29.81 -25.55
CA ASP A 519 -4.03 29.69 -26.68
C ASP A 519 -4.00 28.24 -27.12
N ILE A 520 -4.06 27.96 -28.43
CA ILE A 520 -4.16 26.62 -29.00
C ILE A 520 -2.88 26.34 -29.77
N TYR A 521 -2.24 25.25 -29.40
CA TYR A 521 -1.02 24.76 -30.05
C TYR A 521 -1.24 23.33 -30.55
N TYR A 522 -0.59 22.96 -31.65
CA TYR A 522 -0.60 21.60 -32.12
C TYR A 522 0.74 21.21 -32.75
N ALA A 523 1.02 19.93 -32.70
CA ALA A 523 2.13 19.35 -33.44
C ALA A 523 1.78 17.94 -33.90
N TYR A 524 2.57 17.46 -34.84
CA TYR A 524 2.49 16.11 -35.36
C TYR A 524 3.87 15.64 -35.82
N ALA A 525 4.05 14.32 -35.89
CA ALA A 525 5.24 13.72 -36.48
C ALA A 525 4.94 12.35 -37.08
N SER A 526 5.62 12.04 -38.17
CA SER A 526 5.69 10.67 -38.68
C SER A 526 6.66 9.88 -37.81
N VAL A 527 6.28 8.65 -37.45
CA VAL A 527 7.14 7.75 -36.67
C VAL A 527 8.11 7.06 -37.64
N ASP A 528 9.39 7.31 -37.48
CA ASP A 528 10.46 6.73 -38.30
C ASP A 528 10.88 5.33 -37.81
N ASP A 529 11.62 4.62 -38.66
CA ASP A 529 12.09 3.27 -38.34
C ASP A 529 13.01 3.26 -37.08
N ALA A 530 13.78 4.32 -36.87
CA ALA A 530 14.65 4.43 -35.68
C ALA A 530 13.85 4.51 -34.37
N THR A 531 12.72 5.23 -34.39
CA THR A 531 11.77 5.27 -33.27
C THR A 531 11.12 3.93 -33.03
N LEU A 532 10.71 3.25 -34.10
CA LEU A 532 10.10 1.92 -34.05
C LEU A 532 11.07 0.87 -33.51
N GLU A 533 12.33 0.91 -33.92
CA GLU A 533 13.40 0.05 -33.39
C GLU A 533 13.67 0.33 -31.90
N ALA A 534 13.73 1.60 -31.49
CA ALA A 534 13.91 1.99 -30.09
C ALA A 534 12.76 1.51 -29.20
N LEU A 535 11.55 1.39 -29.74
CA LEU A 535 10.38 0.83 -29.07
C LEU A 535 10.27 -0.69 -29.19
N HIS A 536 11.28 -1.36 -29.78
CA HIS A 536 11.27 -2.81 -30.02
C HIS A 536 10.07 -3.30 -30.83
N ALA A 537 9.63 -2.50 -31.81
CA ALA A 537 8.56 -2.89 -32.73
C ALA A 537 8.92 -4.18 -33.46
N LEU A 538 8.04 -5.15 -33.41
CA LEU A 538 8.16 -6.34 -34.28
C LEU A 538 7.51 -6.03 -35.62
N ARG A 539 8.13 -6.52 -36.72
CA ARG A 539 7.58 -6.35 -38.05
C ARG A 539 6.15 -6.89 -38.14
N ALA A 540 5.24 -6.12 -38.73
CA ALA A 540 3.85 -6.50 -39.01
C ALA A 540 2.96 -6.81 -37.81
N GLN A 541 3.18 -6.20 -36.62
CA GLN A 541 2.29 -6.35 -35.48
C GLN A 541 1.13 -5.35 -35.47
N GLN A 542 -0.10 -5.84 -35.57
CA GLN A 542 -1.32 -5.01 -35.42
C GLN A 542 -1.45 -4.36 -34.04
N THR A 543 -0.91 -4.98 -32.98
CA THR A 543 -1.00 -4.52 -31.60
C THR A 543 -0.05 -3.36 -31.27
N PHE A 544 0.79 -2.93 -32.21
CA PHE A 544 1.76 -1.86 -32.00
C PHE A 544 1.14 -0.47 -31.83
N ILE A 545 -0.16 -0.34 -32.09
CA ILE A 545 -0.88 0.92 -31.84
C ILE A 545 -0.80 1.38 -30.38
N HIS A 546 -0.80 0.46 -29.40
CA HIS A 546 -0.77 0.85 -27.97
C HIS A 546 0.51 1.57 -27.53
N PRO A 547 1.73 1.15 -27.92
CA PRO A 547 2.94 1.94 -27.69
C PRO A 547 2.90 3.31 -28.36
N LEU A 548 2.35 3.42 -29.58
CA LEU A 548 2.24 4.70 -30.29
C LEU A 548 1.24 5.65 -29.59
N GLU A 549 0.13 5.13 -29.10
CA GLU A 549 -0.82 5.92 -28.31
C GLU A 549 -0.20 6.43 -27.00
N LEU A 550 0.58 5.61 -26.32
CA LEU A 550 1.31 6.06 -25.13
C LEU A 550 2.41 7.07 -25.50
N LEU A 551 3.06 6.89 -26.65
CA LEU A 551 4.03 7.84 -27.19
C LEU A 551 3.37 9.18 -27.51
N SER A 552 2.16 9.20 -28.07
CA SER A 552 1.41 10.43 -28.33
C SER A 552 1.06 11.17 -27.03
N ILE A 553 0.71 10.44 -25.96
CA ILE A 553 0.48 11.01 -24.62
C ILE A 553 1.75 11.66 -24.06
N LEU A 554 2.91 11.08 -24.34
CA LEU A 554 4.22 11.54 -23.86
C LEU A 554 4.74 12.75 -24.65
N ALA A 555 4.49 12.79 -25.95
CA ALA A 555 5.06 13.76 -26.91
C ALA A 555 4.91 15.24 -26.50
N PRO A 556 3.76 15.75 -26.01
CA PRO A 556 3.62 17.14 -25.60
C PRO A 556 4.63 17.59 -24.56
N TYR A 557 5.00 16.70 -23.64
CA TYR A 557 5.94 17.00 -22.56
C TYR A 557 7.41 17.05 -23.01
N PHE A 558 7.70 16.66 -24.24
CA PHE A 558 9.01 16.75 -24.89
C PHE A 558 9.07 17.87 -25.95
N CYS A 559 8.03 18.68 -26.10
CA CYS A 559 8.04 19.82 -26.97
C CYS A 559 8.74 21.01 -26.27
N PRO A 560 9.89 21.51 -26.77
CA PRO A 560 10.66 22.55 -26.09
C PRO A 560 9.87 23.86 -25.91
N GLU A 561 9.05 24.24 -26.88
CA GLU A 561 8.25 25.46 -26.84
C GLU A 561 7.17 25.44 -25.77
N LEU A 562 6.85 24.25 -25.22
CA LEU A 562 5.87 24.07 -24.16
C LEU A 562 6.52 23.83 -22.77
N SER A 563 7.85 23.91 -22.67
CA SER A 563 8.56 23.60 -21.40
C SER A 563 8.03 24.35 -20.20
N ASP A 564 7.78 25.66 -20.36
CA ASP A 564 7.29 26.52 -19.28
C ASP A 564 5.80 26.28 -18.97
N VAL A 565 5.04 25.79 -19.95
CA VAL A 565 3.61 25.46 -19.77
C VAL A 565 3.42 24.34 -18.74
N TRP A 566 4.38 23.43 -18.65
CA TRP A 566 4.30 22.27 -17.77
C TRP A 566 4.72 22.56 -16.33
N LEU A 567 5.44 23.67 -16.07
CA LEU A 567 5.93 23.98 -14.75
C LEU A 567 4.79 24.20 -13.76
N ASN A 568 4.69 23.28 -12.78
CA ASN A 568 3.66 23.32 -11.73
C ASN A 568 2.21 23.38 -12.25
N ALA A 569 1.96 22.84 -13.45
CA ALA A 569 0.68 22.92 -14.14
C ALA A 569 -0.33 21.86 -13.68
N ASP A 570 -1.62 22.24 -13.74
CA ASP A 570 -2.74 21.30 -13.71
C ASP A 570 -3.16 20.97 -15.15
N VAL A 571 -3.16 19.69 -15.51
CA VAL A 571 -3.39 19.22 -16.88
C VAL A 571 -4.53 18.20 -16.90
N ILE A 572 -5.49 18.39 -17.83
CA ILE A 572 -6.43 17.33 -18.20
C ILE A 572 -6.00 16.81 -19.57
N HIS A 573 -5.61 15.55 -19.60
CA HIS A 573 -5.18 14.87 -20.81
C HIS A 573 -6.27 13.94 -21.32
N PHE A 574 -6.73 14.15 -22.54
CA PHE A 574 -7.77 13.39 -23.19
C PHE A 574 -7.16 12.38 -24.17
N GLY A 575 -7.45 11.09 -23.99
CA GLY A 575 -7.06 10.02 -24.88
C GLY A 575 -8.24 9.10 -25.20
N ASP A 576 -8.34 8.60 -26.41
CA ASP A 576 -9.41 7.68 -26.81
C ASP A 576 -9.05 6.21 -26.62
N ASN A 577 -7.75 5.87 -26.50
CA ASN A 577 -7.28 4.51 -26.29
C ASN A 577 -7.29 4.13 -24.80
N GLU A 578 -8.26 3.30 -24.41
CA GLU A 578 -8.41 2.84 -23.02
C GLU A 578 -7.17 2.13 -22.47
N ALA A 579 -6.47 1.35 -23.30
CA ALA A 579 -5.30 0.60 -22.86
C ALA A 579 -4.11 1.53 -22.57
N ALA A 580 -3.84 2.50 -23.42
CA ALA A 580 -2.79 3.51 -23.22
C ALA A 580 -3.11 4.39 -22.00
N ASN A 581 -4.35 4.88 -21.88
CA ASN A 581 -4.81 5.64 -20.73
C ASN A 581 -4.65 4.85 -19.42
N ALA A 582 -5.07 3.57 -19.38
CA ALA A 582 -4.93 2.73 -18.20
C ALA A 582 -3.47 2.52 -17.81
N VAL A 583 -2.56 2.39 -18.78
CA VAL A 583 -1.12 2.28 -18.53
C VAL A 583 -0.56 3.60 -17.98
N ALA A 584 -0.87 4.73 -18.59
CA ALA A 584 -0.44 6.05 -18.13
C ALA A 584 -0.93 6.36 -16.70
N ILE A 585 -2.18 5.95 -16.37
CA ILE A 585 -2.76 6.13 -15.01
C ILE A 585 -2.12 5.16 -14.00
N LYS A 586 -2.02 3.86 -14.33
CA LYS A 586 -1.57 2.83 -13.38
C LYS A 586 -0.06 2.79 -13.23
N GLY A 587 0.69 3.18 -14.25
CA GLY A 587 2.14 3.24 -14.27
C GLY A 587 2.87 1.89 -14.29
N ILE A 588 2.17 0.76 -14.34
CA ILE A 588 2.76 -0.59 -14.31
C ILE A 588 2.22 -1.42 -15.46
N PRO A 589 2.73 -1.23 -16.69
CA PRO A 589 2.39 -2.07 -17.83
C PRO A 589 3.03 -3.46 -17.72
N LYS A 590 2.51 -4.40 -18.52
CA LYS A 590 3.09 -5.75 -18.62
C LYS A 590 4.17 -5.84 -19.71
N ALA A 591 4.10 -5.00 -20.72
CA ALA A 591 5.00 -5.01 -21.86
C ALA A 591 6.18 -4.04 -21.61
N ARG A 592 7.38 -4.41 -22.06
CA ARG A 592 8.65 -3.69 -21.78
C ARG A 592 8.69 -2.31 -22.47
N ASP A 593 8.24 -2.22 -23.69
CA ASP A 593 8.13 -0.98 -24.46
C ASP A 593 7.23 0.04 -23.76
N LEU A 594 6.05 -0.39 -23.28
CA LEU A 594 5.14 0.44 -22.50
C LEU A 594 5.76 0.85 -21.15
N SER A 595 6.58 -0.02 -20.53
CA SER A 595 7.24 0.30 -19.27
C SER A 595 8.20 1.48 -19.39
N ARG A 596 9.00 1.52 -20.45
CA ARG A 596 9.95 2.61 -20.72
C ARG A 596 9.25 3.94 -21.00
N LEU A 597 8.23 3.93 -21.86
CA LEU A 597 7.44 5.14 -22.14
C LEU A 597 6.74 5.67 -20.90
N THR A 598 6.17 4.78 -20.07
CA THR A 598 5.53 5.16 -18.80
C THR A 598 6.53 5.78 -17.84
N LEU A 599 7.73 5.20 -17.78
CA LEU A 599 8.80 5.72 -16.93
C LEU A 599 9.18 7.14 -17.31
N LEU A 600 9.39 7.39 -18.61
CA LEU A 600 9.70 8.72 -19.14
C LEU A 600 8.57 9.72 -18.88
N LEU A 601 7.31 9.32 -19.09
CA LEU A 601 6.15 10.16 -18.81
C LEU A 601 6.16 10.60 -17.33
N HIS A 602 6.24 9.66 -16.43
CA HIS A 602 6.19 9.97 -15.00
C HIS A 602 7.43 10.77 -14.53
N ALA A 603 8.61 10.50 -15.08
CA ALA A 603 9.82 11.28 -14.79
C ALA A 603 9.67 12.74 -15.25
N LYS A 604 9.12 12.97 -16.45
CA LYS A 604 8.86 14.33 -16.95
C LYS A 604 7.83 15.08 -16.13
N LEU A 605 6.70 14.43 -15.82
CA LEU A 605 5.65 15.01 -14.98
C LEU A 605 6.18 15.38 -13.58
N ALA A 606 7.05 14.55 -13.03
CA ALA A 606 7.66 14.81 -11.74
C ALA A 606 8.68 15.96 -11.78
N ALA A 607 9.54 15.99 -12.80
CA ALA A 607 10.55 17.03 -12.95
C ALA A 607 9.94 18.42 -13.10
N SER A 608 8.77 18.53 -13.75
CA SER A 608 8.02 19.77 -13.92
C SER A 608 6.97 20.04 -12.84
N ALA A 609 6.85 19.16 -11.84
CA ALA A 609 5.76 19.20 -10.85
C ALA A 609 4.35 19.29 -11.48
N THR A 610 4.18 18.70 -12.67
CA THR A 610 2.91 18.68 -13.41
C THR A 610 1.94 17.69 -12.79
N ARG A 611 0.71 18.11 -12.55
CA ARG A 611 -0.38 17.25 -12.05
C ARG A 611 -1.32 16.94 -13.20
N THR A 612 -1.37 15.67 -13.61
CA THR A 612 -2.15 15.23 -14.77
C THR A 612 -3.34 14.38 -14.35
N TRP A 613 -4.51 14.76 -14.81
CA TRP A 613 -5.70 13.91 -14.84
C TRP A 613 -5.88 13.38 -16.26
N ILE A 614 -5.96 12.07 -16.43
CA ILE A 614 -6.17 11.43 -17.74
C ILE A 614 -7.63 11.03 -17.84
N GLU A 615 -8.32 11.56 -18.85
CA GLU A 615 -9.73 11.36 -19.12
C GLU A 615 -9.92 10.68 -20.47
N ARG A 616 -11.01 9.93 -20.61
CA ARG A 616 -11.37 9.30 -21.88
C ARG A 616 -12.19 10.28 -22.72
N VAL A 617 -11.86 10.37 -24.00
CA VAL A 617 -12.68 11.02 -25.02
C VAL A 617 -13.14 9.97 -26.06
N CYS A 618 -14.31 10.15 -26.66
CA CYS A 618 -14.70 9.30 -27.79
C CYS A 618 -13.91 9.75 -29.05
N SER A 619 -13.52 8.81 -29.91
CA SER A 619 -12.70 9.08 -31.10
C SER A 619 -13.29 10.17 -32.00
N LYS A 620 -14.63 10.24 -32.16
CA LYS A 620 -15.30 11.29 -32.94
C LYS A 620 -15.23 12.69 -32.31
N GLY A 621 -14.86 12.80 -31.03
CA GLY A 621 -14.72 14.06 -30.29
C GLY A 621 -13.28 14.47 -30.04
N SER A 622 -12.30 13.68 -30.50
CA SER A 622 -10.88 13.94 -30.32
C SER A 622 -10.37 14.89 -31.40
N ILE A 623 -9.98 16.09 -31.02
CA ILE A 623 -9.38 17.07 -31.96
C ILE A 623 -7.95 16.72 -32.36
N SER A 624 -7.33 15.71 -31.74
CA SER A 624 -5.98 15.21 -32.10
C SER A 624 -6.00 14.20 -33.24
N ASP A 625 -7.17 13.67 -33.63
CA ASP A 625 -7.33 12.85 -34.82
C ASP A 625 -6.88 13.58 -36.09
N ASP A 626 -7.17 14.89 -36.19
CA ASP A 626 -6.82 15.71 -37.34
C ASP A 626 -5.29 15.78 -37.54
N PRO A 627 -4.47 16.24 -36.57
CA PRO A 627 -3.02 16.31 -36.76
C PRO A 627 -2.36 14.92 -36.86
N SER A 628 -2.89 13.86 -36.22
CA SER A 628 -2.36 12.50 -36.37
C SER A 628 -2.52 11.96 -37.80
N ARG A 629 -3.47 12.50 -38.57
CA ARG A 629 -3.78 12.15 -39.96
C ARG A 629 -3.33 13.19 -40.98
N PHE A 630 -2.57 14.23 -40.54
CA PHE A 630 -2.07 15.33 -41.35
C PHE A 630 -3.18 16.21 -41.95
N ASP A 631 -4.34 16.33 -41.28
CA ASP A 631 -5.39 17.28 -41.58
C ASP A 631 -5.32 18.43 -40.56
N PHE A 632 -5.18 19.67 -41.02
CA PHE A 632 -5.01 20.84 -40.15
C PHE A 632 -6.13 21.85 -40.31
N THR A 633 -7.08 21.58 -41.17
CA THR A 633 -8.15 22.52 -41.59
C THR A 633 -8.91 23.06 -40.38
N THR A 634 -9.31 22.17 -39.45
CA THR A 634 -10.06 22.59 -38.25
C THR A 634 -9.19 23.42 -37.32
N LEU A 635 -7.93 23.00 -37.09
CA LEU A 635 -7.01 23.67 -36.18
C LEU A 635 -6.59 25.03 -36.67
N GLU A 636 -6.34 25.18 -37.98
CA GLU A 636 -6.04 26.45 -38.62
C GLU A 636 -7.25 27.42 -38.55
N ALA A 637 -8.47 26.93 -38.77
CA ALA A 637 -9.68 27.70 -38.60
C ALA A 637 -9.91 28.17 -37.15
N MET A 638 -9.41 27.41 -36.16
CA MET A 638 -9.42 27.79 -34.74
C MET A 638 -8.29 28.76 -34.38
N GLY A 639 -7.43 29.16 -35.31
CA GLY A 639 -6.27 30.01 -35.04
C GLY A 639 -5.17 29.30 -34.23
N ALA A 640 -5.07 27.99 -34.31
CA ALA A 640 -4.07 27.22 -33.60
C ALA A 640 -2.67 27.44 -34.17
N VAL A 641 -1.67 27.52 -33.29
CA VAL A 641 -0.26 27.70 -33.66
C VAL A 641 0.39 26.35 -33.80
N ARG A 642 1.02 26.11 -34.96
CA ARG A 642 1.78 24.89 -35.17
C ARG A 642 3.14 24.97 -34.48
N LEU A 643 3.50 23.95 -33.70
CA LEU A 643 4.80 23.79 -33.06
C LEU A 643 5.69 22.82 -33.84
N SER A 644 6.99 22.95 -33.66
CA SER A 644 7.98 22.02 -34.20
C SER A 644 8.19 20.88 -33.20
N PHE A 645 7.81 19.67 -33.56
CA PHE A 645 8.07 18.49 -32.75
C PHE A 645 8.97 17.51 -33.49
N VAL A 646 10.03 17.07 -32.83
CA VAL A 646 11.02 16.13 -33.37
C VAL A 646 11.26 15.03 -32.31
N PHE A 647 11.41 13.77 -32.74
CA PHE A 647 11.69 12.64 -31.86
C PHE A 647 13.11 12.54 -31.26
N PRO A 648 14.18 13.24 -31.73
CA PRO A 648 15.56 13.02 -31.27
C PRO A 648 15.74 13.08 -29.76
N ASP A 649 15.10 14.03 -29.08
CA ASP A 649 15.23 14.19 -27.63
C ASP A 649 14.55 13.04 -26.86
N LEU A 650 13.43 12.57 -27.39
CA LEU A 650 12.72 11.41 -26.86
C LEU A 650 13.54 10.12 -27.08
N LEU A 651 14.14 9.95 -28.25
CA LEU A 651 15.01 8.83 -28.56
C LEU A 651 16.29 8.84 -27.71
N ALA A 652 16.88 10.02 -27.47
CA ALA A 652 18.01 10.18 -26.57
C ALA A 652 17.62 9.76 -25.13
N ALA A 653 16.46 10.22 -24.65
CA ALA A 653 15.94 9.84 -23.33
C ALA A 653 15.64 8.33 -23.22
N LEU A 654 15.11 7.70 -24.25
CA LEU A 654 14.90 6.24 -24.32
C LEU A 654 16.23 5.46 -24.33
N ARG A 655 17.29 6.00 -24.93
CA ARG A 655 18.63 5.38 -25.01
C ARG A 655 19.42 5.53 -23.71
N VAL A 656 19.30 6.64 -22.99
CA VAL A 656 19.94 6.85 -21.68
C VAL A 656 19.46 5.82 -20.66
N THR A 657 18.21 5.35 -20.77
CA THR A 657 17.72 4.22 -19.97
C THR A 657 18.28 2.86 -20.43
N ASN A 658 19.06 2.81 -21.53
CA ASN A 658 19.70 1.59 -22.06
C ASN A 658 21.21 1.53 -21.76
N ALA A 659 21.84 2.60 -21.31
CA ALA A 659 23.25 2.67 -20.92
C ALA A 659 23.41 2.53 -19.40
#